data_84f3f31db73817dc78521345f46fc5fe
#
_entry.id   84f3f31db73817dc78521345f46fc5fe
#
_cell.length_a   1.000
_cell.length_b   1.000
_cell.length_c   1.000
_cell.angle_alpha   90.00
_cell.angle_beta   90.00
_cell.angle_gamma   90.00
#
_symmetry.space_group_name_H-M   'P 1'
#
loop_
_entity.id
_entity.type
_entity.pdbx_description
1 polymer ?
#
loop_
_entity_poly.entity_id
_entity_poly.type
_entity_poly.pdbx_seq_one_letter_code
_entity_poly.pdbx_strand_id
1 'polypeptide(L)'
;PSGIVANCIIACNYGSQYAAIHSEGKTINTICWNNQAEEGFGDPIAFIEGNGSSHNAAVSGFADAKDALTLSSINTDATGPNFKSPTLFIGIPNSAADIEAMRAADWTFSNNSPCIDKGFADNDAPTYDIKGTVRPKGAGYDLGAYEYDPDAKDVAVQSVSLTLKSLSIEEEQQQWLSAIVLPSDASNKKVSWNSLNNSIAVVEGGLVTGKGIGETKIIVTTIDGNFKDTCHVTVTEKPVIIIHPDVLEADKLSQDDYTIPSFIKMLMAKEAARGDSSQINLLALKETIQALVPKGMPYCVVTNINGDPSTRMAFTWFTNSGISSGKVQIVAKSNAVESDFTNATEIEAAHQAANNLNYAVSTSGILKAAALPANTKFNYTSHKAIATGLTPNTTYSYRVEYDGNWSDIKSFITANTNKEEFKFLYMTDSHIMDNEYVENARWSAITAAKQAPDAKFLLFTGDFVETGTEQNSEWEWEQWFEVSMKPLLSRMALAPTDGNHDDTPNLNYTYHFNTDKAFNETATVKPQFDGITYSFVYGDALFMVYSHQDFWRGSYSYANGTSTYLSNDVANWFRDQVEKYPDTKWRIAAVHKNLFTGSGHQTDEDGALFRATLLPVFQELNIDFVIQGHDHIYEVMGPINNTTKTIVPGSVTNVELVSPDSNKNPKGQQGGTFNVKDGTLYFVNGTCGRKRYYPYTQDEMEAGFDKHKVEGYWDLFTGKYGQPGAPAFSEISVSSSEIEVKTYTSDANAQATLFDTFKIVKNGNTGIEENKQ
;
A
#
# COMPACT_ATOMS: atom_id res chain seq x y z
N PRO A 1 12.69 -7.25 12.48
CA PRO A 1 13.09 -8.23 11.48
C PRO A 1 13.80 -9.40 12.15
N SER A 2 13.36 -10.59 11.84
CA SER A 2 13.90 -11.86 12.36
C SER A 2 15.20 -12.29 11.67
N GLY A 3 16.06 -11.36 11.33
CA GLY A 3 17.34 -11.60 10.64
C GLY A 3 18.53 -11.68 11.58
N ILE A 4 19.72 -11.98 11.00
CA ILE A 4 21.01 -11.94 11.71
C ILE A 4 21.79 -10.73 11.25
N VAL A 5 22.28 -9.94 12.22
CA VAL A 5 23.23 -8.85 11.99
C VAL A 5 24.57 -9.24 12.63
N ALA A 6 25.59 -9.45 11.82
CA ALA A 6 26.88 -9.92 12.29
C ALA A 6 28.03 -9.06 11.76
N ASN A 7 28.97 -8.75 12.64
CA ASN A 7 30.22 -8.06 12.29
C ASN A 7 30.01 -6.77 11.47
N CYS A 8 29.09 -5.93 11.89
CA CYS A 8 28.76 -4.66 11.22
C CYS A 8 29.26 -3.44 11.99
N ILE A 9 29.44 -2.32 11.29
CA ILE A 9 29.55 -0.99 11.88
C ILE A 9 28.33 -0.19 11.39
N ILE A 10 27.50 0.25 12.32
CA ILE A 10 26.29 1.06 12.06
C ILE A 10 26.55 2.42 12.69
N ALA A 11 26.79 3.41 11.87
CA ALA A 11 27.24 4.70 12.37
C ALA A 11 26.64 5.87 11.58
N CYS A 12 26.58 7.03 12.28
CA CYS A 12 26.20 8.31 11.69
C CYS A 12 24.77 8.39 11.13
N ASN A 13 23.85 7.58 11.65
CA ASN A 13 22.45 7.62 11.26
C ASN A 13 21.67 8.58 12.16
N TYR A 14 20.55 9.11 11.62
CA TYR A 14 19.55 9.88 12.32
C TYR A 14 18.19 9.19 12.16
N GLY A 15 17.45 9.02 13.24
CA GLY A 15 16.15 8.38 13.22
C GLY A 15 15.17 9.01 14.21
N SER A 16 13.86 8.86 13.95
CA SER A 16 12.82 9.41 14.84
C SER A 16 12.66 8.63 16.15
N GLN A 17 12.87 7.31 16.11
CA GLN A 17 12.78 6.43 17.31
C GLN A 17 14.08 5.70 17.61
N TYR A 18 14.66 5.05 16.60
CA TYR A 18 15.89 4.28 16.69
C TYR A 18 16.84 4.71 15.59
N ALA A 19 18.00 5.20 15.97
CA ALA A 19 18.95 5.75 15.00
C ALA A 19 19.92 4.73 14.41
N ALA A 20 20.13 3.58 15.06
CA ALA A 20 21.04 2.56 14.57
C ALA A 20 20.33 1.25 14.24
N ILE A 21 19.88 0.53 15.26
CA ILE A 21 19.26 -0.77 15.09
C ILE A 21 18.17 -1.01 16.14
N HIS A 22 17.02 -1.46 15.67
CA HIS A 22 16.01 -2.13 16.48
C HIS A 22 15.88 -3.55 15.93
N SER A 23 16.37 -4.53 16.68
CA SER A 23 16.38 -5.92 16.22
C SER A 23 15.87 -6.86 17.29
N GLU A 24 14.82 -7.61 16.95
CA GLU A 24 14.37 -8.80 17.68
C GLU A 24 15.13 -10.06 17.23
N GLY A 25 15.90 -9.96 16.14
CA GLY A 25 16.76 -10.99 15.61
C GLY A 25 18.13 -11.03 16.31
N LYS A 26 18.96 -12.01 15.94
CA LYS A 26 20.30 -12.19 16.49
C LYS A 26 21.24 -11.08 16.02
N THR A 27 21.90 -10.38 16.95
CA THR A 27 22.93 -9.38 16.65
C THR A 27 24.22 -9.73 17.38
N ILE A 28 25.31 -9.91 16.62
CA ILE A 28 26.61 -10.31 17.16
C ILE A 28 27.75 -9.47 16.59
N ASN A 29 28.77 -9.22 17.39
CA ASN A 29 30.02 -8.53 17.01
C ASN A 29 29.76 -7.20 16.26
N THR A 30 28.69 -6.48 16.58
CA THR A 30 28.29 -5.27 15.85
C THR A 30 28.58 -4.02 16.67
N ILE A 31 29.11 -2.98 16.04
CA ILE A 31 29.37 -1.66 16.63
C ILE A 31 28.29 -0.68 16.18
N CYS A 32 27.60 -0.07 17.14
CA CYS A 32 26.70 1.05 16.92
C CYS A 32 27.31 2.31 17.56
N TRP A 33 27.72 3.27 16.70
CA TRP A 33 28.45 4.44 17.21
C TRP A 33 28.10 5.71 16.44
N ASN A 34 28.07 6.86 17.13
CA ASN A 34 27.78 8.17 16.56
C ASN A 34 26.43 8.24 15.79
N ASN A 35 25.40 7.59 16.35
CA ASN A 35 24.02 7.69 15.84
C ASN A 35 23.22 8.62 16.75
N GLN A 36 22.17 9.27 16.21
CA GLN A 36 21.34 10.23 16.94
C GLN A 36 19.86 9.99 16.65
N ALA A 37 19.03 9.97 17.70
CA ALA A 37 17.58 10.00 17.60
C ALA A 37 17.01 11.38 17.94
N GLU A 38 15.75 11.62 17.53
CA GLU A 38 15.04 12.86 17.83
C GLU A 38 14.78 13.01 19.34
N GLU A 39 14.90 14.21 19.90
CA GLU A 39 14.71 14.45 21.33
C GLU A 39 13.28 14.08 21.77
N GLY A 40 13.17 13.23 22.80
CA GLY A 40 11.90 12.83 23.42
C GLY A 40 11.41 11.41 23.07
N PHE A 41 12.06 10.70 22.18
CA PHE A 41 11.76 9.33 21.84
C PHE A 41 12.89 8.38 22.21
N GLY A 42 12.75 7.63 23.32
CA GLY A 42 13.51 6.44 23.66
C GLY A 42 15.05 6.57 23.69
N ASP A 43 15.72 5.43 23.82
CA ASP A 43 17.18 5.35 23.81
C ASP A 43 17.71 5.48 22.37
N PRO A 44 18.54 6.49 22.07
CA PRO A 44 18.78 6.91 20.68
C PRO A 44 19.62 5.97 19.82
N ILE A 45 20.24 4.93 20.37
CA ILE A 45 21.39 4.35 19.68
C ILE A 45 21.18 2.93 19.19
N ALA A 46 20.75 2.00 20.04
CA ALA A 46 20.49 0.63 19.62
C ALA A 46 19.55 -0.06 20.60
N PHE A 47 18.57 -0.78 20.07
CA PHE A 47 17.74 -1.67 20.85
C PHE A 47 17.92 -3.09 20.33
N ILE A 48 18.55 -3.97 21.12
CA ILE A 48 18.90 -5.34 20.74
C ILE A 48 18.30 -6.28 21.76
N GLU A 49 17.22 -6.96 21.39
CA GLU A 49 16.50 -7.93 22.25
C GLU A 49 16.62 -9.39 21.77
N GLY A 50 17.23 -9.63 20.62
CA GLY A 50 17.23 -10.95 19.99
C GLY A 50 17.90 -12.05 20.81
N ASN A 51 17.26 -13.20 20.89
CA ASN A 51 17.78 -14.38 21.57
C ASN A 51 19.12 -14.82 20.94
N GLY A 52 20.16 -14.94 21.75
CA GLY A 52 21.51 -15.28 21.29
C GLY A 52 22.38 -14.09 20.85
N SER A 53 21.91 -12.86 20.99
CA SER A 53 22.73 -11.65 20.75
C SER A 53 23.85 -11.53 21.77
N SER A 54 25.09 -11.21 21.32
CA SER A 54 26.23 -11.09 22.18
C SER A 54 27.38 -10.32 21.53
N HIS A 55 28.35 -9.86 22.37
CA HIS A 55 29.58 -9.23 21.92
C HIS A 55 29.31 -8.02 20.98
N ASN A 56 28.38 -7.16 21.35
CA ASN A 56 28.09 -5.92 20.63
C ASN A 56 28.71 -4.71 21.39
N ALA A 57 28.88 -3.60 20.68
CA ALA A 57 29.41 -2.39 21.26
C ALA A 57 28.55 -1.16 20.85
N ALA A 58 28.18 -0.34 21.83
CA ALA A 58 27.48 0.92 21.58
C ALA A 58 27.71 1.93 22.73
N VAL A 59 27.30 3.17 22.53
CA VAL A 59 27.33 4.21 23.57
C VAL A 59 26.22 3.95 24.62
N SER A 60 25.07 3.48 24.21
CA SER A 60 23.93 3.11 25.05
C SER A 60 22.99 2.13 24.32
N GLY A 61 21.97 1.61 24.99
CA GLY A 61 20.87 0.91 24.32
C GLY A 61 20.97 -0.62 24.24
N PHE A 62 21.62 -1.26 25.21
CA PHE A 62 21.59 -2.72 25.36
C PHE A 62 20.57 -3.13 26.43
N ALA A 63 19.45 -3.76 26.00
CA ALA A 63 18.48 -4.25 26.96
C ALA A 63 18.92 -5.56 27.62
N ASP A 64 19.45 -6.54 26.89
CA ASP A 64 19.83 -7.88 27.41
C ASP A 64 21.02 -8.54 26.67
N ALA A 65 21.89 -7.76 26.04
CA ALA A 65 22.98 -8.34 25.27
C ALA A 65 24.11 -8.90 26.20
N LYS A 66 24.40 -10.19 26.03
CA LYS A 66 25.48 -10.85 26.70
C LYS A 66 26.84 -10.28 26.24
N ASP A 67 27.73 -10.00 27.19
CA ASP A 67 29.10 -9.54 26.92
C ASP A 67 29.20 -8.25 26.08
N ALA A 68 28.24 -7.32 26.26
CA ALA A 68 28.22 -6.06 25.56
C ALA A 68 29.29 -5.08 26.05
N LEU A 69 29.89 -4.34 25.11
CA LEU A 69 30.88 -3.31 25.38
C LEU A 69 30.27 -1.91 25.32
N THR A 70 30.33 -1.15 26.40
CA THR A 70 29.92 0.27 26.40
C THR A 70 31.06 1.14 25.88
N LEU A 71 30.78 1.92 24.83
CA LEU A 71 31.72 2.83 24.18
C LEU A 71 31.50 4.28 24.62
N SER A 72 32.57 5.08 24.59
CA SER A 72 32.46 6.54 24.64
C SER A 72 31.90 7.08 23.30
N SER A 73 31.15 8.15 23.38
CA SER A 73 30.73 8.94 22.19
C SER A 73 31.91 9.67 21.52
N ILE A 74 33.03 9.80 22.22
CA ILE A 74 34.27 10.41 21.72
C ILE A 74 35.19 9.32 21.18
N ASN A 75 35.50 9.35 19.86
CA ASN A 75 36.28 8.30 19.19
C ASN A 75 37.65 8.01 19.88
N THR A 76 38.33 9.03 20.32
CA THR A 76 39.72 8.96 20.87
C THR A 76 39.81 8.76 22.39
N ASP A 77 38.68 8.66 23.09
CA ASP A 77 38.66 8.35 24.51
C ASP A 77 39.19 6.93 24.78
N ALA A 78 39.56 6.65 26.03
CA ALA A 78 40.04 5.33 26.43
C ALA A 78 39.05 4.19 26.19
N THR A 79 37.75 4.49 26.20
CA THR A 79 36.64 3.58 25.88
C THR A 79 35.96 3.92 24.55
N GLY A 80 36.47 4.88 23.78
CA GLY A 80 36.00 5.16 22.42
C GLY A 80 36.41 4.07 21.43
N PRO A 81 35.74 3.91 20.29
CA PRO A 81 36.05 2.85 19.34
C PRO A 81 37.43 2.98 18.69
N ASN A 82 38.08 4.14 18.80
CA ASN A 82 39.41 4.44 18.26
C ASN A 82 39.57 4.05 16.78
N PHE A 83 38.55 4.38 15.94
CA PHE A 83 38.70 4.33 14.51
C PHE A 83 39.78 5.30 14.00
N LYS A 84 40.53 4.96 12.97
CA LYS A 84 41.62 5.78 12.46
C LYS A 84 41.18 7.17 12.00
N SER A 85 40.10 7.26 11.27
CA SER A 85 39.56 8.53 10.74
C SER A 85 38.06 8.43 10.42
N PRO A 86 37.15 8.24 11.40
CA PRO A 86 35.73 8.14 11.13
C PRO A 86 35.18 9.50 10.70
N THR A 87 34.07 9.51 9.95
CA THR A 87 33.27 10.72 9.84
C THR A 87 32.50 10.97 11.14
N LEU A 88 32.27 12.25 11.46
CA LEU A 88 31.42 12.66 12.59
C LEU A 88 30.09 13.22 12.12
N PHE A 89 29.88 13.27 10.80
CA PHE A 89 28.64 13.74 10.22
C PHE A 89 27.51 12.74 10.49
N ILE A 90 26.34 13.23 10.90
CA ILE A 90 25.16 12.42 11.24
C ILE A 90 23.99 12.77 10.30
N GLY A 91 23.30 11.77 9.83
CA GLY A 91 22.10 11.91 8.98
C GLY A 91 22.38 11.99 7.49
N ILE A 92 21.50 12.68 6.75
CA ILE A 92 21.61 12.83 5.30
C ILE A 92 22.58 13.96 4.97
N PRO A 93 23.67 13.70 4.19
CA PRO A 93 24.61 14.74 3.84
C PRO A 93 23.94 15.82 2.97
N ASN A 94 24.10 17.07 3.33
CA ASN A 94 23.49 18.22 2.68
C ASN A 94 24.53 19.17 2.07
N SER A 95 25.82 18.86 2.20
CA SER A 95 26.91 19.62 1.59
C SER A 95 27.94 18.70 0.92
N ALA A 96 28.72 19.28 0.02
CA ALA A 96 29.86 18.61 -0.61
C ALA A 96 30.90 18.16 0.41
N ALA A 97 31.12 18.95 1.46
CA ALA A 97 32.06 18.65 2.53
C ALA A 97 31.63 17.42 3.35
N ASP A 98 30.33 17.27 3.64
CA ASP A 98 29.79 16.10 4.34
C ASP A 98 29.99 14.82 3.54
N ILE A 99 29.69 14.86 2.23
CA ILE A 99 29.86 13.70 1.35
C ILE A 99 31.34 13.31 1.24
N GLU A 100 32.26 14.28 1.13
CA GLU A 100 33.68 14.00 1.08
C GLU A 100 34.19 13.43 2.43
N ALA A 101 33.72 13.96 3.54
CA ALA A 101 34.02 13.42 4.88
C ALA A 101 33.56 11.96 5.03
N MET A 102 32.37 11.62 4.50
CA MET A 102 31.88 10.23 4.49
C MET A 102 32.70 9.32 3.59
N ARG A 103 33.12 9.79 2.41
CA ARG A 103 33.96 9.03 1.47
C ARG A 103 35.36 8.81 1.98
N ALA A 104 35.93 9.81 2.68
CA ALA A 104 37.27 9.79 3.22
C ALA A 104 37.37 9.06 4.57
N ALA A 105 36.25 8.64 5.15
CA ALA A 105 36.24 8.00 6.44
C ALA A 105 36.98 6.66 6.42
N ASP A 106 37.87 6.47 7.42
CA ASP A 106 38.53 5.19 7.68
C ASP A 106 38.03 4.62 9.00
N TRP A 107 37.21 3.61 8.88
CA TRP A 107 36.57 2.89 10.00
C TRP A 107 37.38 1.70 10.50
N THR A 108 38.65 1.54 10.05
CA THR A 108 39.58 0.56 10.63
C THR A 108 40.10 1.05 11.98
N PHE A 109 40.52 0.11 12.82
CA PHE A 109 40.96 0.42 14.19
C PHE A 109 42.39 0.96 14.27
N SER A 110 42.61 1.84 15.21
CA SER A 110 43.93 2.09 15.80
C SER A 110 44.30 0.96 16.76
N ASN A 111 45.59 0.76 17.02
CA ASN A 111 46.12 -0.35 17.86
C ASN A 111 45.64 -0.36 19.33
N ASN A 112 45.04 0.71 19.79
CA ASN A 112 44.51 0.87 21.15
C ASN A 112 42.96 0.79 21.19
N SER A 113 42.30 0.36 20.13
CA SER A 113 40.86 0.23 20.15
C SER A 113 40.38 -0.82 21.13
N PRO A 114 39.40 -0.50 22.00
CA PRO A 114 38.81 -1.46 22.90
C PRO A 114 37.96 -2.52 22.19
N CYS A 115 37.71 -2.36 20.89
CA CYS A 115 36.95 -3.30 20.06
C CYS A 115 37.79 -4.46 19.52
N ILE A 116 39.15 -4.37 19.64
CA ILE A 116 40.04 -5.42 19.17
C ILE A 116 39.98 -6.63 20.14
N ASP A 117 39.88 -7.84 19.54
CA ASP A 117 39.81 -9.12 20.27
C ASP A 117 38.57 -9.22 21.22
N LYS A 118 37.50 -8.52 20.95
CA LYS A 118 36.28 -8.50 21.78
C LYS A 118 35.06 -9.18 21.13
N GLY A 119 35.19 -9.60 19.91
CA GLY A 119 34.18 -10.35 19.23
C GLY A 119 34.24 -11.85 19.56
N PHE A 120 33.24 -12.57 19.15
CA PHE A 120 33.09 -14.02 19.36
C PHE A 120 32.99 -14.77 18.04
N ALA A 121 33.65 -15.93 17.98
CA ALA A 121 33.53 -16.84 16.84
C ALA A 121 32.19 -17.62 16.92
N ASP A 122 31.19 -17.09 16.29
CA ASP A 122 29.87 -17.73 16.14
C ASP A 122 29.73 -18.34 14.75
N ASN A 123 28.83 -19.32 14.60
CA ASN A 123 28.55 -19.93 13.29
C ASN A 123 28.02 -18.92 12.26
N ASP A 124 27.40 -17.83 12.72
CA ASP A 124 26.85 -16.76 11.90
C ASP A 124 27.85 -15.62 11.68
N ALA A 125 29.01 -15.64 12.34
CA ALA A 125 30.06 -14.64 12.16
C ALA A 125 30.94 -14.97 10.94
N PRO A 126 31.17 -14.02 10.01
CA PRO A 126 32.01 -14.26 8.85
C PRO A 126 33.46 -14.52 9.24
N THR A 127 34.10 -15.49 8.58
CA THR A 127 35.50 -15.85 8.80
C THR A 127 36.52 -14.92 8.15
N TYR A 128 36.04 -13.90 7.43
CA TYR A 128 36.82 -12.83 6.82
C TYR A 128 36.15 -11.49 7.12
N ASP A 129 36.96 -10.45 7.26
CA ASP A 129 36.47 -9.09 7.35
C ASP A 129 36.08 -8.54 5.96
N ILE A 130 35.56 -7.31 5.90
CA ILE A 130 35.14 -6.67 4.64
C ILE A 130 36.32 -6.40 3.69
N LYS A 131 37.56 -6.41 4.17
CA LYS A 131 38.80 -6.29 3.38
C LYS A 131 39.40 -7.63 2.98
N GLY A 132 38.85 -8.76 3.46
CA GLY A 132 39.36 -10.09 3.22
C GLY A 132 40.40 -10.55 4.25
N THR A 133 40.58 -9.83 5.36
CA THR A 133 41.44 -10.26 6.46
C THR A 133 40.80 -11.46 7.17
N VAL A 134 41.54 -12.53 7.36
CA VAL A 134 41.06 -13.75 8.06
C VAL A 134 40.77 -13.41 9.51
N ARG A 135 39.64 -13.89 10.03
CA ARG A 135 39.24 -13.76 11.44
C ARG A 135 39.44 -15.08 12.19
N PRO A 136 39.98 -15.08 13.40
CA PRO A 136 40.63 -13.96 14.05
C PRO A 136 42.06 -13.75 13.52
N LYS A 137 42.53 -12.50 13.52
CA LYS A 137 43.95 -12.17 13.28
C LYS A 137 44.75 -12.04 14.60
N GLY A 138 44.07 -11.71 15.69
CA GLY A 138 44.60 -11.60 17.03
C GLY A 138 44.19 -12.75 17.95
N ALA A 139 43.94 -12.46 19.23
CA ALA A 139 43.51 -13.43 20.25
C ALA A 139 42.02 -13.83 20.12
N GLY A 140 41.19 -13.01 19.46
CA GLY A 140 39.77 -13.20 19.21
C GLY A 140 39.31 -12.44 17.96
N TYR A 141 38.04 -12.55 17.62
CA TYR A 141 37.44 -11.71 16.58
C TYR A 141 37.36 -10.26 17.06
N ASP A 142 37.55 -9.33 16.16
CA ASP A 142 37.23 -7.94 16.43
C ASP A 142 35.76 -7.66 16.32
N LEU A 143 35.27 -6.68 17.05
CA LEU A 143 33.91 -6.15 16.83
C LEU A 143 33.86 -5.36 15.53
N GLY A 144 32.72 -5.36 14.87
CA GLY A 144 32.48 -4.57 13.66
C GLY A 144 32.98 -5.23 12.38
N ALA A 145 33.03 -4.41 11.31
CA ALA A 145 33.24 -4.86 9.95
C ALA A 145 34.72 -5.15 9.59
N TYR A 146 35.65 -4.74 10.42
CA TYR A 146 37.10 -4.85 10.18
C TYR A 146 37.76 -5.70 11.22
N GLU A 147 38.85 -6.37 10.82
CA GLU A 147 39.76 -7.09 11.68
C GLU A 147 41.09 -6.33 11.73
N TYR A 148 41.60 -6.03 12.94
CA TYR A 148 42.85 -5.35 13.14
C TYR A 148 44.04 -6.27 12.80
N ASP A 149 44.83 -5.88 11.83
CA ASP A 149 46.09 -6.59 11.50
C ASP A 149 47.31 -5.77 12.00
N PRO A 150 48.01 -6.23 13.04
CA PRO A 150 49.18 -5.52 13.55
C PRO A 150 50.36 -5.55 12.57
N ASP A 151 50.38 -6.48 11.62
CA ASP A 151 51.42 -6.64 10.62
C ASP A 151 51.08 -5.91 9.29
N ALA A 152 49.91 -5.25 9.20
CA ALA A 152 49.52 -4.52 8.03
C ALA A 152 50.51 -3.41 7.72
N LYS A 153 51.11 -3.44 6.55
CA LYS A 153 51.99 -2.37 6.05
C LYS A 153 51.19 -1.29 5.36
N ASP A 154 51.60 -0.05 5.52
CA ASP A 154 51.05 1.05 4.76
C ASP A 154 51.25 0.80 3.25
N VAL A 155 50.14 0.81 2.55
CA VAL A 155 50.12 0.69 1.08
C VAL A 155 50.07 2.11 0.53
N ALA A 156 51.13 2.52 -0.18
CA ALA A 156 51.21 3.85 -0.77
C ALA A 156 50.26 3.97 -1.97
N VAL A 157 49.75 5.17 -2.20
CA VAL A 157 49.00 5.50 -3.40
C VAL A 157 49.92 5.41 -4.64
N GLN A 158 49.45 4.84 -5.71
CA GLN A 158 50.15 4.69 -6.99
C GLN A 158 49.56 5.54 -8.09
N SER A 159 48.29 5.86 -8.04
CA SER A 159 47.62 6.72 -9.03
C SER A 159 46.28 7.26 -8.52
N VAL A 160 45.77 8.28 -9.20
CA VAL A 160 44.40 8.77 -9.09
C VAL A 160 43.82 8.99 -10.50
N SER A 161 42.52 8.72 -10.64
CA SER A 161 41.80 9.01 -11.88
C SER A 161 40.41 9.54 -11.58
N LEU A 162 39.93 10.49 -12.37
CA LEU A 162 38.59 11.02 -12.33
C LEU A 162 37.65 10.17 -13.19
N THR A 163 36.44 9.98 -12.74
CA THR A 163 35.35 9.27 -13.45
C THR A 163 34.95 10.00 -14.73
N LEU A 164 35.08 11.33 -14.76
CA LEU A 164 34.84 12.18 -15.95
C LEU A 164 36.08 13.00 -16.28
N LYS A 165 36.46 13.01 -17.54
CA LYS A 165 37.57 13.83 -18.07
C LYS A 165 37.11 15.16 -18.64
N SER A 166 35.83 15.26 -18.97
CA SER A 166 35.15 16.48 -19.37
C SER A 166 33.77 16.56 -18.74
N LEU A 167 33.34 17.77 -18.43
CA LEU A 167 32.05 18.06 -17.84
C LEU A 167 31.49 19.33 -18.47
N SER A 168 30.24 19.28 -18.92
CA SER A 168 29.52 20.48 -19.37
C SER A 168 28.34 20.68 -18.42
N ILE A 169 28.25 21.85 -17.82
CA ILE A 169 27.19 22.26 -16.89
C ILE A 169 26.72 23.67 -17.21
N GLU A 170 25.50 23.99 -16.85
CA GLU A 170 24.97 25.35 -16.92
C GLU A 170 25.44 26.21 -15.74
N GLU A 171 25.36 27.52 -15.88
CA GLU A 171 25.58 28.45 -14.77
C GLU A 171 24.61 28.11 -13.61
N GLU A 172 25.12 28.08 -12.38
CA GLU A 172 24.46 27.65 -11.14
C GLU A 172 24.17 26.13 -11.03
N GLN A 173 24.35 25.35 -12.09
CA GLN A 173 24.19 23.90 -12.02
C GLN A 173 25.33 23.25 -11.24
N GLN A 174 25.03 22.11 -10.61
CA GLN A 174 25.98 21.33 -9.83
C GLN A 174 26.10 19.92 -10.38
N GLN A 175 27.34 19.38 -10.40
CA GLN A 175 27.62 18.02 -10.81
C GLN A 175 28.78 17.42 -10.02
N TRP A 176 28.63 16.16 -9.62
CA TRP A 176 29.67 15.43 -8.90
C TRP A 176 30.76 14.89 -9.82
N LEU A 177 32.02 15.08 -9.41
CA LEU A 177 33.17 14.34 -9.87
C LEU A 177 33.64 13.37 -8.80
N SER A 178 33.93 12.13 -9.18
CA SER A 178 34.49 11.13 -8.26
C SER A 178 35.92 10.80 -8.63
N ALA A 179 36.77 10.68 -7.61
CA ALA A 179 38.18 10.28 -7.76
C ALA A 179 38.33 8.79 -7.40
N ILE A 180 39.01 8.04 -8.23
CA ILE A 180 39.39 6.64 -7.99
C ILE A 180 40.88 6.63 -7.66
N VAL A 181 41.22 6.28 -6.44
CA VAL A 181 42.61 6.16 -5.95
C VAL A 181 43.01 4.70 -5.98
N LEU A 182 44.16 4.42 -6.56
CA LEU A 182 44.72 3.06 -6.66
C LEU A 182 46.09 2.95 -5.97
N PRO A 183 46.40 1.76 -5.42
CA PRO A 183 45.55 0.58 -5.38
C PRO A 183 44.35 0.77 -4.42
N SER A 184 43.32 -0.07 -4.54
CA SER A 184 42.07 0.06 -3.77
C SER A 184 42.27 -0.12 -2.25
N ASP A 185 43.36 -0.76 -1.85
CA ASP A 185 43.79 -0.99 -0.47
C ASP A 185 44.84 0.05 0.03
N ALA A 186 45.07 1.13 -0.75
CA ALA A 186 45.98 2.21 -0.30
C ALA A 186 45.55 2.76 1.07
N SER A 187 46.57 2.94 1.95
CA SER A 187 46.35 3.31 3.37
C SER A 187 45.82 4.73 3.56
N ASN A 188 46.12 5.64 2.62
CA ASN A 188 45.64 7.02 2.66
C ASN A 188 45.12 7.47 1.30
N LYS A 189 43.81 7.32 1.11
CA LYS A 189 43.12 7.69 -0.18
C LYS A 189 42.58 9.12 -0.17
N LYS A 190 42.97 9.96 0.79
CA LYS A 190 42.51 11.35 0.85
C LYS A 190 42.98 12.13 -0.36
N VAL A 191 42.08 12.96 -0.90
CA VAL A 191 42.35 13.84 -2.05
C VAL A 191 42.02 15.28 -1.70
N SER A 192 42.65 16.19 -2.43
CA SER A 192 42.29 17.61 -2.44
C SER A 192 41.84 18.01 -3.84
N TRP A 193 40.94 18.98 -3.89
CA TRP A 193 40.34 19.46 -5.11
C TRP A 193 40.72 20.92 -5.35
N ASN A 194 40.93 21.28 -6.59
CA ASN A 194 41.25 22.65 -6.96
C ASN A 194 40.64 23.01 -8.33
N SER A 195 40.05 24.17 -8.43
CA SER A 195 39.66 24.77 -9.71
C SER A 195 40.77 25.75 -10.15
N LEU A 196 41.09 25.73 -11.46
CA LEU A 196 42.03 26.70 -12.01
C LEU A 196 41.41 28.09 -12.20
N ASN A 197 40.08 28.19 -12.26
CA ASN A 197 39.37 29.46 -12.32
C ASN A 197 38.03 29.40 -11.58
N ASN A 198 38.00 29.89 -10.33
CA ASN A 198 36.85 29.91 -9.50
C ASN A 198 35.75 30.87 -9.97
N SER A 199 36.00 31.78 -10.90
CA SER A 199 34.94 32.62 -11.50
C SER A 199 34.15 31.88 -12.58
N ILE A 200 34.65 30.76 -13.09
CA ILE A 200 33.96 29.92 -14.07
C ILE A 200 33.30 28.72 -13.36
N ALA A 201 34.08 27.98 -12.56
CA ALA A 201 33.52 26.91 -11.77
C ALA A 201 34.28 26.74 -10.44
N VAL A 202 33.60 26.44 -9.37
CA VAL A 202 34.21 26.09 -8.08
C VAL A 202 34.05 24.59 -7.84
N VAL A 203 34.93 24.01 -7.03
CA VAL A 203 34.82 22.62 -6.61
C VAL A 203 35.02 22.51 -5.11
N GLU A 204 34.12 21.79 -4.45
CA GLU A 204 34.16 21.51 -3.04
C GLU A 204 33.86 20.02 -2.81
N GLY A 205 34.83 19.27 -2.25
CA GLY A 205 34.67 17.84 -2.04
C GLY A 205 34.33 17.00 -3.26
N GLY A 206 34.66 17.49 -4.46
CA GLY A 206 34.29 16.87 -5.74
C GLY A 206 32.96 17.37 -6.35
N LEU A 207 32.17 18.17 -5.63
CA LEU A 207 31.00 18.84 -6.19
C LEU A 207 31.44 20.09 -6.98
N VAL A 208 31.24 20.06 -8.29
CA VAL A 208 31.53 21.18 -9.18
C VAL A 208 30.27 22.03 -9.34
N THR A 209 30.40 23.35 -9.11
CA THR A 209 29.32 24.32 -9.33
C THR A 209 29.72 25.31 -10.39
N GLY A 210 28.92 25.47 -11.45
CA GLY A 210 29.10 26.52 -12.48
C GLY A 210 28.85 27.92 -11.89
N LYS A 211 29.76 28.87 -12.12
CA LYS A 211 29.67 30.23 -11.58
C LYS A 211 29.61 31.31 -12.68
N GLY A 212 30.15 31.04 -13.82
CA GLY A 212 30.15 31.95 -14.97
C GLY A 212 30.54 31.25 -16.25
N ILE A 213 30.04 31.74 -17.37
CA ILE A 213 30.23 31.14 -18.70
C ILE A 213 31.70 31.08 -19.05
N GLY A 214 32.17 29.93 -19.57
CA GLY A 214 33.55 29.73 -19.99
C GLY A 214 34.08 28.34 -19.74
N GLU A 215 35.39 28.20 -19.82
CA GLU A 215 36.07 26.92 -19.60
C GLU A 215 37.10 27.01 -18.50
N THR A 216 37.19 25.98 -17.71
CA THR A 216 38.20 25.83 -16.64
C THR A 216 38.62 24.36 -16.52
N LYS A 217 39.48 24.08 -15.55
CA LYS A 217 39.91 22.73 -15.22
C LYS A 217 39.76 22.51 -13.71
N ILE A 218 39.21 21.39 -13.36
CA ILE A 218 39.20 20.89 -12.00
C ILE A 218 40.29 19.82 -11.86
N ILE A 219 41.14 19.98 -10.84
CA ILE A 219 42.25 19.08 -10.57
C ILE A 219 42.02 18.40 -9.25
N VAL A 220 42.07 17.08 -9.23
CA VAL A 220 42.18 16.27 -8.01
C VAL A 220 43.68 15.98 -7.76
N THR A 221 44.08 15.98 -6.47
CA THR A 221 45.42 15.63 -6.06
C THR A 221 45.36 14.75 -4.82
N THR A 222 46.05 13.61 -4.81
CA THR A 222 46.14 12.76 -3.63
C THR A 222 47.06 13.38 -2.57
N ILE A 223 46.69 13.22 -1.30
CA ILE A 223 47.53 13.67 -0.18
C ILE A 223 48.80 12.80 -0.06
N ASP A 224 48.62 11.48 -0.28
CA ASP A 224 49.77 10.57 -0.38
C ASP A 224 50.25 10.50 -1.84
N GLY A 225 51.52 10.75 -2.08
CA GLY A 225 52.18 10.64 -3.39
C GLY A 225 51.94 11.80 -4.35
N ASN A 226 51.04 12.76 -4.06
CA ASN A 226 50.72 13.93 -4.91
C ASN A 226 50.33 13.59 -6.37
N PHE A 227 49.75 12.44 -6.59
CA PHE A 227 49.23 12.07 -7.92
C PHE A 227 48.05 12.97 -8.29
N LYS A 228 47.97 13.32 -9.59
CA LYS A 228 46.99 14.27 -10.08
C LYS A 228 46.22 13.72 -11.27
N ASP A 229 44.94 14.16 -11.35
CA ASP A 229 44.14 14.00 -12.56
C ASP A 229 43.29 15.26 -12.79
N THR A 230 42.79 15.44 -14.00
CA THR A 230 42.16 16.69 -14.44
C THR A 230 40.87 16.41 -15.20
N CYS A 231 39.81 17.16 -14.87
CA CYS A 231 38.58 17.26 -15.63
C CYS A 231 38.49 18.64 -16.31
N HIS A 232 38.18 18.69 -17.59
CA HIS A 232 37.84 19.91 -18.32
C HIS A 232 36.39 20.26 -18.06
N VAL A 233 36.11 21.47 -17.59
CA VAL A 233 34.77 21.94 -17.27
C VAL A 233 34.40 23.08 -18.18
N THR A 234 33.31 22.95 -18.91
CA THR A 234 32.68 24.00 -19.71
C THR A 234 31.41 24.43 -19.00
N VAL A 235 31.28 25.69 -18.63
CA VAL A 235 30.05 26.28 -18.12
C VAL A 235 29.35 27.03 -19.23
N THR A 236 28.12 26.66 -19.52
CA THR A 236 27.29 27.28 -20.56
C THR A 236 26.27 28.23 -19.93
N GLU A 237 25.73 29.12 -20.75
CA GLU A 237 24.65 29.98 -20.34
C GLU A 237 23.43 29.16 -19.94
N LYS A 238 22.80 29.56 -18.83
CA LYS A 238 21.51 28.99 -18.43
C LYS A 238 20.45 29.38 -19.45
N PRO A 239 19.71 28.41 -20.03
CA PRO A 239 18.72 28.76 -21.05
C PRO A 239 17.69 29.70 -20.49
N VAL A 240 17.42 30.80 -21.15
CA VAL A 240 16.30 31.69 -20.81
C VAL A 240 15.01 30.92 -21.11
N ILE A 241 14.29 30.55 -20.10
CA ILE A 241 12.97 29.91 -20.24
C ILE A 241 12.02 30.99 -20.78
N ILE A 242 11.83 31.02 -22.10
CA ILE A 242 10.74 31.80 -22.70
C ILE A 242 9.45 31.03 -22.47
N ILE A 243 8.62 31.53 -21.56
CA ILE A 243 7.32 30.92 -21.30
C ILE A 243 6.46 31.02 -22.55
N HIS A 244 6.02 29.89 -23.06
CA HIS A 244 5.20 29.83 -24.27
C HIS A 244 3.85 30.58 -24.06
N PRO A 245 3.34 31.32 -25.09
CA PRO A 245 2.08 32.04 -24.98
C PRO A 245 0.90 31.18 -24.49
N ASP A 246 0.79 29.93 -24.89
CA ASP A 246 -0.26 29.02 -24.45
C ASP A 246 -0.23 28.78 -22.92
N VAL A 247 0.96 28.75 -22.31
CA VAL A 247 1.12 28.64 -20.86
C VAL A 247 0.66 29.93 -20.17
N LEU A 248 0.98 31.09 -20.76
CA LEU A 248 0.52 32.40 -20.22
C LEU A 248 -1.00 32.56 -20.32
N GLU A 249 -1.63 32.01 -21.36
CA GLU A 249 -3.11 32.00 -21.44
C GLU A 249 -3.71 31.05 -20.40
N ALA A 250 -3.12 29.90 -20.17
CA ALA A 250 -3.55 28.97 -19.12
C ALA A 250 -3.41 29.56 -17.70
N ASP A 251 -2.46 30.46 -17.46
CA ASP A 251 -2.29 31.17 -16.19
C ASP A 251 -3.45 32.11 -15.85
N LYS A 252 -4.28 32.47 -16.82
CA LYS A 252 -5.44 33.33 -16.63
C LYS A 252 -6.70 32.58 -16.21
N LEU A 253 -6.69 31.26 -16.29
CA LEU A 253 -7.83 30.43 -15.93
C LEU A 253 -7.94 30.32 -14.41
N SER A 254 -9.17 30.40 -13.89
CA SER A 254 -9.47 30.30 -12.47
C SER A 254 -10.08 28.95 -12.13
N GLN A 255 -9.64 28.33 -11.04
CA GLN A 255 -10.26 27.13 -10.51
C GLN A 255 -11.74 27.32 -10.17
N ASP A 256 -12.14 28.54 -9.82
CA ASP A 256 -13.54 28.84 -9.47
C ASP A 256 -14.51 28.67 -10.64
N ASP A 257 -14.02 28.58 -11.87
CA ASP A 257 -14.85 28.43 -13.09
C ASP A 257 -15.01 26.98 -13.54
N TYR A 258 -14.22 26.06 -12.97
CA TYR A 258 -14.14 24.67 -13.45
C TYR A 258 -14.24 23.66 -12.30
N THR A 259 -14.57 22.40 -12.63
CA THR A 259 -14.50 21.31 -11.65
C THR A 259 -13.05 21.07 -11.24
N ILE A 260 -12.84 20.76 -9.97
CA ILE A 260 -11.50 20.53 -9.41
C ILE A 260 -10.73 19.46 -10.22
N PRO A 261 -11.30 18.28 -10.54
CA PRO A 261 -10.60 17.28 -11.32
C PRO A 261 -10.04 17.77 -12.65
N SER A 262 -10.87 18.47 -13.42
CA SER A 262 -10.46 18.95 -14.74
C SER A 262 -9.41 20.05 -14.66
N PHE A 263 -9.55 20.94 -13.68
CA PHE A 263 -8.61 22.03 -13.47
C PHE A 263 -7.22 21.54 -13.02
N ILE A 264 -7.16 20.55 -12.13
CA ILE A 264 -5.89 19.95 -11.70
C ILE A 264 -5.15 19.30 -12.88
N LYS A 265 -5.83 18.56 -13.74
CA LYS A 265 -5.22 17.98 -14.95
C LYS A 265 -4.62 19.05 -15.86
N MET A 266 -5.32 20.16 -16.04
CA MET A 266 -4.81 21.29 -16.79
C MET A 266 -3.59 21.93 -16.10
N LEU A 267 -3.59 22.09 -14.77
CA LEU A 267 -2.44 22.60 -14.04
C LEU A 267 -1.20 21.72 -14.21
N MET A 268 -1.36 20.39 -14.14
CA MET A 268 -0.26 19.46 -14.35
C MET A 268 0.34 19.57 -15.77
N ALA A 269 -0.51 19.64 -16.78
CA ALA A 269 -0.08 19.81 -18.17
C ALA A 269 0.58 21.20 -18.38
N LYS A 270 0.07 22.22 -17.72
CA LYS A 270 0.63 23.57 -17.73
C LYS A 270 2.05 23.61 -17.15
N GLU A 271 2.27 23.00 -16.00
CA GLU A 271 3.61 22.96 -15.38
C GLU A 271 4.59 22.12 -16.19
N ALA A 272 4.15 21.02 -16.80
CA ALA A 272 4.97 20.26 -17.74
C ALA A 272 5.38 21.12 -18.95
N ALA A 273 4.44 21.85 -19.56
CA ALA A 273 4.72 22.75 -20.70
C ALA A 273 5.54 23.98 -20.31
N ARG A 274 5.46 24.43 -19.04
CA ARG A 274 6.30 25.51 -18.50
C ARG A 274 7.75 25.08 -18.36
N GLY A 275 7.99 23.84 -17.91
CA GLY A 275 9.33 23.27 -17.78
C GLY A 275 9.95 22.85 -19.12
N ASP A 276 9.13 22.38 -20.06
CA ASP A 276 9.55 21.97 -21.40
C ASP A 276 8.44 22.30 -22.41
N SER A 277 8.64 23.37 -23.17
CA SER A 277 7.72 23.83 -24.24
C SER A 277 7.80 23.01 -25.51
N SER A 278 8.08 21.70 -25.41
CA SER A 278 8.01 20.79 -26.54
C SER A 278 6.59 20.73 -27.14
N GLN A 279 6.50 20.37 -28.41
CA GLN A 279 5.21 20.28 -29.08
C GLN A 279 4.26 19.27 -28.41
N ILE A 280 4.82 18.21 -27.79
CA ILE A 280 4.03 17.19 -27.06
C ILE A 280 3.39 17.80 -25.81
N ASN A 281 4.16 18.52 -24.99
CA ASN A 281 3.65 19.14 -23.78
C ASN A 281 2.66 20.28 -24.08
N LEU A 282 2.91 21.07 -25.11
CA LEU A 282 1.97 22.11 -25.55
C LEU A 282 0.66 21.54 -26.11
N LEU A 283 0.73 20.41 -26.83
CA LEU A 283 -0.47 19.72 -27.28
C LEU A 283 -1.27 19.16 -26.10
N ALA A 284 -0.61 18.51 -25.13
CA ALA A 284 -1.25 18.01 -23.91
C ALA A 284 -1.90 19.16 -23.11
N LEU A 285 -1.25 20.32 -23.01
CA LEU A 285 -1.85 21.50 -22.37
C LEU A 285 -3.13 21.96 -23.11
N LYS A 286 -3.08 22.05 -24.45
CA LYS A 286 -4.25 22.44 -25.25
C LYS A 286 -5.40 21.44 -25.10
N GLU A 287 -5.12 20.15 -25.10
CA GLU A 287 -6.11 19.10 -24.90
C GLU A 287 -6.75 19.20 -23.52
N THR A 288 -5.97 19.43 -22.47
CA THR A 288 -6.50 19.60 -21.11
C THR A 288 -7.31 20.88 -20.93
N ILE A 289 -6.94 21.98 -21.58
CA ILE A 289 -7.74 23.22 -21.61
C ILE A 289 -9.09 22.97 -22.30
N GLN A 290 -9.10 22.24 -23.42
CA GLN A 290 -10.33 21.89 -24.13
C GLN A 290 -11.20 20.92 -23.34
N ALA A 291 -10.61 20.12 -22.49
CA ALA A 291 -11.27 19.16 -21.62
C ALA A 291 -11.70 19.74 -20.26
N LEU A 292 -11.52 21.06 -20.03
CA LEU A 292 -11.97 21.70 -18.81
C LEU A 292 -13.50 21.60 -18.69
N VAL A 293 -13.93 21.11 -17.53
CA VAL A 293 -15.35 20.90 -17.22
C VAL A 293 -15.85 22.08 -16.40
N PRO A 294 -16.93 22.79 -16.82
CA PRO A 294 -17.45 23.93 -16.09
C PRO A 294 -17.81 23.58 -14.64
N LYS A 295 -17.64 24.57 -13.76
CA LYS A 295 -18.09 24.50 -12.37
C LYS A 295 -19.52 23.98 -12.27
N GLY A 296 -19.73 23.02 -11.41
CA GLY A 296 -21.06 22.46 -11.16
C GLY A 296 -21.38 21.19 -11.94
N MET A 297 -20.59 20.83 -12.94
CA MET A 297 -20.78 19.51 -13.56
C MET A 297 -20.54 18.41 -12.54
N PRO A 298 -21.44 17.39 -12.48
CA PRO A 298 -21.30 16.27 -11.57
C PRO A 298 -20.06 15.43 -11.88
N TYR A 299 -19.38 14.97 -10.82
CA TYR A 299 -18.25 14.03 -10.91
C TYR A 299 -18.32 13.01 -9.76
N CYS A 300 -17.47 11.97 -9.77
CA CYS A 300 -17.52 10.82 -8.85
C CYS A 300 -18.92 10.19 -8.77
N VAL A 301 -19.56 10.05 -9.90
CA VAL A 301 -20.96 9.54 -9.98
C VAL A 301 -20.95 8.03 -9.82
N VAL A 302 -21.65 7.51 -8.80
CA VAL A 302 -21.74 6.08 -8.50
C VAL A 302 -23.17 5.68 -8.11
N THR A 303 -23.53 4.43 -8.42
CA THR A 303 -24.71 3.77 -7.87
C THR A 303 -24.30 2.77 -6.80
N ASN A 304 -25.05 2.75 -5.70
CA ASN A 304 -24.84 1.80 -4.61
C ASN A 304 -26.06 0.90 -4.41
N ILE A 305 -25.80 -0.36 -4.05
CA ILE A 305 -26.85 -1.21 -3.50
C ILE A 305 -27.30 -0.62 -2.16
N ASN A 306 -28.62 -0.38 -2.02
CA ASN A 306 -29.21 0.23 -0.85
C ASN A 306 -30.58 -0.41 -0.59
N GLY A 307 -30.64 -1.34 0.38
CA GLY A 307 -31.83 -2.16 0.67
C GLY A 307 -32.10 -3.21 -0.42
N ASP A 308 -33.34 -3.34 -0.87
CA ASP A 308 -33.75 -4.34 -1.88
C ASP A 308 -33.29 -3.96 -3.29
N PRO A 309 -32.25 -4.59 -3.88
CA PRO A 309 -31.73 -4.23 -5.20
C PRO A 309 -32.69 -4.55 -6.37
N SER A 310 -33.79 -5.26 -6.13
CA SER A 310 -34.80 -5.54 -7.16
C SER A 310 -35.72 -4.34 -7.42
N THR A 311 -35.89 -3.48 -6.43
CA THR A 311 -36.85 -2.36 -6.51
C THR A 311 -36.23 -1.02 -6.09
N ARG A 312 -34.93 -1.01 -5.73
CA ARG A 312 -34.29 0.17 -5.15
C ARG A 312 -32.85 0.33 -5.65
N MET A 313 -32.41 1.58 -5.84
CA MET A 313 -31.02 1.93 -6.20
C MET A 313 -30.68 3.30 -5.62
N ALA A 314 -29.49 3.40 -5.02
CA ALA A 314 -28.98 4.67 -4.53
C ALA A 314 -27.95 5.29 -5.48
N PHE A 315 -27.83 6.59 -5.43
CA PHE A 315 -26.93 7.40 -6.24
C PHE A 315 -26.15 8.35 -5.35
N THR A 316 -24.90 8.56 -5.69
CA THR A 316 -24.03 9.59 -5.10
C THR A 316 -23.27 10.29 -6.21
N TRP A 317 -23.05 11.59 -6.07
CA TRP A 317 -22.16 12.37 -6.93
C TRP A 317 -21.67 13.61 -6.20
N PHE A 318 -20.62 14.20 -6.72
CA PHE A 318 -20.05 15.42 -6.20
C PHE A 318 -20.22 16.58 -7.17
N THR A 319 -20.28 17.78 -6.61
CA THR A 319 -20.14 19.07 -7.31
C THR A 319 -19.22 19.97 -6.49
N ASN A 320 -18.78 21.09 -7.05
CA ASN A 320 -18.12 22.12 -6.26
C ASN A 320 -19.02 22.61 -5.13
N SER A 321 -18.41 23.18 -4.09
CA SER A 321 -19.13 23.62 -2.90
C SER A 321 -20.18 24.73 -3.19
N GLY A 322 -21.16 24.81 -2.31
CA GLY A 322 -22.22 25.84 -2.38
C GLY A 322 -23.39 25.48 -3.28
N ILE A 323 -23.41 24.30 -3.86
CA ILE A 323 -24.47 23.78 -4.71
C ILE A 323 -25.41 22.94 -3.87
N SER A 324 -26.66 23.38 -3.73
CA SER A 324 -27.67 22.77 -2.88
C SER A 324 -28.92 22.33 -3.69
N SER A 325 -28.75 22.06 -4.98
CA SER A 325 -29.78 21.50 -5.86
C SER A 325 -29.16 20.38 -6.68
N GLY A 326 -29.96 19.48 -7.13
CA GLY A 326 -29.55 18.38 -8.00
C GLY A 326 -30.54 17.23 -7.96
N LYS A 327 -30.69 16.55 -9.06
CA LYS A 327 -31.61 15.43 -9.20
C LYS A 327 -31.03 14.32 -10.08
N VAL A 328 -31.63 13.16 -9.99
CA VAL A 328 -31.36 12.03 -10.88
C VAL A 328 -32.53 11.86 -11.85
N GLN A 329 -32.25 11.68 -13.13
CA GLN A 329 -33.20 11.17 -14.09
C GLN A 329 -32.92 9.71 -14.40
N ILE A 330 -33.96 8.87 -14.41
CA ILE A 330 -33.87 7.45 -14.76
C ILE A 330 -34.89 7.09 -15.83
N VAL A 331 -34.50 6.20 -16.73
CA VAL A 331 -35.39 5.61 -17.74
C VAL A 331 -35.16 4.10 -17.82
N ALA A 332 -36.24 3.32 -17.91
CA ALA A 332 -36.19 1.86 -18.03
C ALA A 332 -35.79 1.46 -19.47
N LYS A 333 -34.53 1.72 -19.81
CA LYS A 333 -33.97 1.48 -21.15
C LYS A 333 -32.48 1.24 -21.07
N SER A 334 -31.97 0.24 -21.76
CA SER A 334 -30.53 0.06 -21.99
C SER A 334 -30.04 0.98 -23.10
N ASN A 335 -28.82 1.50 -22.99
CA ASN A 335 -28.21 2.38 -24.00
C ASN A 335 -29.09 3.57 -24.39
N ALA A 336 -29.70 4.24 -23.40
CA ALA A 336 -30.48 5.44 -23.63
C ALA A 336 -29.62 6.58 -24.20
N VAL A 337 -30.28 7.43 -25.01
CA VAL A 337 -29.70 8.68 -25.53
C VAL A 337 -30.43 9.88 -24.94
N GLU A 338 -29.91 11.09 -25.10
CA GLU A 338 -30.48 12.33 -24.55
C GLU A 338 -32.01 12.46 -24.73
N SER A 339 -32.54 12.15 -25.91
CA SER A 339 -33.98 12.27 -26.19
C SER A 339 -34.83 11.31 -25.36
N ASP A 340 -34.31 10.23 -24.85
CA ASP A 340 -35.04 9.26 -24.02
C ASP A 340 -35.40 9.82 -22.64
N PHE A 341 -34.68 10.85 -22.19
CA PHE A 341 -34.88 11.47 -20.87
C PHE A 341 -35.98 12.55 -20.87
N THR A 342 -36.64 12.83 -21.98
CA THR A 342 -37.68 13.87 -22.05
C THR A 342 -38.82 13.63 -21.04
N ASN A 343 -39.14 12.37 -20.75
CA ASN A 343 -40.18 11.96 -19.79
C ASN A 343 -39.60 11.04 -18.71
N ALA A 344 -38.34 11.25 -18.33
CA ALA A 344 -37.70 10.44 -17.33
C ALA A 344 -38.31 10.63 -15.93
N THR A 345 -38.21 9.60 -15.11
CA THR A 345 -38.53 9.74 -13.68
C THR A 345 -37.42 10.59 -13.03
N GLU A 346 -37.83 11.64 -12.35
CA GLU A 346 -36.90 12.53 -11.60
C GLU A 346 -36.95 12.22 -10.10
N ILE A 347 -35.77 12.25 -9.48
CA ILE A 347 -35.59 11.98 -8.06
C ILE A 347 -34.71 13.10 -7.51
N GLU A 348 -35.26 13.89 -6.58
CA GLU A 348 -34.52 14.96 -5.90
C GLU A 348 -33.44 14.39 -4.98
N ALA A 349 -32.29 15.05 -4.92
CA ALA A 349 -31.19 14.67 -4.06
C ALA A 349 -31.20 15.42 -2.72
N ALA A 350 -30.76 14.74 -1.67
CA ALA A 350 -30.27 15.38 -0.47
C ALA A 350 -28.83 15.86 -0.68
N HIS A 351 -28.44 16.92 0.03
CA HIS A 351 -27.15 17.59 -0.13
C HIS A 351 -26.42 17.66 1.20
N GLN A 352 -25.13 17.36 1.18
CA GLN A 352 -24.25 17.45 2.34
C GLN A 352 -22.97 18.19 1.96
N ALA A 353 -22.64 19.25 2.70
CA ALA A 353 -21.38 19.95 2.51
C ALA A 353 -20.22 19.09 3.04
N ALA A 354 -19.25 18.83 2.21
CA ALA A 354 -18.00 18.17 2.53
C ALA A 354 -16.90 19.27 2.59
N ASN A 355 -16.63 19.79 3.77
CA ASN A 355 -15.78 20.95 3.96
C ASN A 355 -14.43 20.57 4.56
N ASN A 356 -13.41 21.38 4.23
CA ASN A 356 -12.05 21.26 4.78
C ASN A 356 -11.37 19.92 4.49
N LEU A 357 -11.72 19.26 3.39
CA LEU A 357 -11.06 18.05 2.95
C LEU A 357 -9.66 18.37 2.42
N ASN A 358 -8.71 17.46 2.61
CA ASN A 358 -7.43 17.52 1.94
C ASN A 358 -7.59 17.02 0.51
N TYR A 359 -7.06 17.76 -0.47
CA TYR A 359 -7.07 17.26 -1.84
C TYR A 359 -6.00 16.18 -2.04
N ALA A 360 -4.81 16.39 -1.52
CA ALA A 360 -3.78 15.35 -1.46
C ALA A 360 -2.89 15.57 -0.23
N VAL A 361 -2.59 14.51 0.49
CA VAL A 361 -1.76 14.56 1.70
C VAL A 361 -0.29 14.38 1.35
N SER A 362 -0.01 13.65 0.29
CA SER A 362 1.35 13.32 -0.13
C SER A 362 2.09 14.54 -0.70
N THR A 363 3.34 14.70 -0.30
CA THR A 363 4.34 15.53 -1.02
C THR A 363 4.75 14.91 -2.36
N SER A 364 3.98 13.93 -2.86
CA SER A 364 4.20 13.25 -4.13
C SER A 364 4.25 14.24 -5.28
N GLY A 365 4.87 13.84 -6.38
CA GLY A 365 5.08 14.64 -7.57
C GLY A 365 3.82 15.28 -8.16
N ILE A 366 2.62 14.77 -7.83
CA ILE A 366 1.33 15.27 -8.30
C ILE A 366 1.04 16.67 -7.77
N LEU A 367 1.13 16.91 -6.46
CA LEU A 367 0.91 18.24 -5.89
C LEU A 367 1.95 19.25 -6.38
N LYS A 368 3.20 18.81 -6.46
CA LYS A 368 4.28 19.63 -6.99
C LYS A 368 4.08 19.94 -8.47
N ALA A 369 3.67 18.97 -9.27
CA ALA A 369 3.38 19.15 -10.69
C ALA A 369 2.16 20.04 -10.93
N ALA A 370 1.16 20.01 -10.04
CA ALA A 370 -0.01 20.88 -10.08
C ALA A 370 0.25 22.27 -9.47
N ALA A 371 1.47 22.54 -8.99
CA ALA A 371 1.84 23.77 -8.29
C ALA A 371 0.95 24.10 -7.07
N LEU A 372 0.36 23.10 -6.45
CA LEU A 372 -0.48 23.25 -5.26
C LEU A 372 0.36 23.10 -3.99
N PRO A 373 0.13 23.94 -2.97
CA PRO A 373 0.71 23.75 -1.65
C PRO A 373 0.27 22.39 -1.05
N ALA A 374 1.16 21.76 -0.30
CA ALA A 374 0.82 20.57 0.49
C ALA A 374 -0.37 20.88 1.42
N ASN A 375 -1.25 19.91 1.63
CA ASN A 375 -2.46 20.05 2.46
C ASN A 375 -3.43 21.16 2.00
N THR A 376 -3.48 21.44 0.70
CA THR A 376 -4.50 22.34 0.16
C THR A 376 -5.89 21.82 0.46
N LYS A 377 -6.74 22.67 1.08
CA LYS A 377 -8.11 22.29 1.45
C LYS A 377 -9.07 22.55 0.31
N PHE A 378 -9.97 21.62 0.11
CA PHE A 378 -11.07 21.72 -0.86
C PHE A 378 -12.41 21.51 -0.19
N ASN A 379 -13.43 22.10 -0.79
CA ASN A 379 -14.80 21.97 -0.34
C ASN A 379 -15.66 21.44 -1.49
N TYR A 380 -16.48 20.46 -1.19
CA TYR A 380 -17.39 19.83 -2.14
C TYR A 380 -18.82 19.85 -1.60
N THR A 381 -19.79 19.60 -2.47
CA THR A 381 -21.13 19.14 -2.07
C THR A 381 -21.30 17.70 -2.50
N SER A 382 -21.58 16.81 -1.55
CA SER A 382 -22.02 15.44 -1.79
C SER A 382 -23.54 15.42 -1.96
N HIS A 383 -24.00 14.86 -3.07
CA HIS A 383 -25.41 14.71 -3.40
C HIS A 383 -25.79 13.26 -3.30
N LYS A 384 -26.95 12.97 -2.70
CA LYS A 384 -27.46 11.61 -2.50
C LYS A 384 -28.92 11.50 -2.86
N ALA A 385 -29.27 10.52 -3.71
CA ALA A 385 -30.63 10.23 -4.08
C ALA A 385 -30.91 8.73 -3.99
N ILE A 386 -32.18 8.34 -3.85
CA ILE A 386 -32.59 6.94 -3.83
C ILE A 386 -33.82 6.78 -4.72
N ALA A 387 -33.67 5.99 -5.79
CA ALA A 387 -34.82 5.50 -6.58
C ALA A 387 -35.48 4.33 -5.86
N THR A 388 -36.80 4.35 -5.79
CA THR A 388 -37.64 3.28 -5.20
C THR A 388 -38.75 2.88 -6.17
N GLY A 389 -39.35 1.72 -5.98
CA GLY A 389 -40.43 1.23 -6.85
C GLY A 389 -39.95 0.87 -8.26
N LEU A 390 -38.70 0.53 -8.41
CA LEU A 390 -38.11 0.09 -9.66
C LEU A 390 -38.68 -1.27 -10.06
N THR A 391 -38.72 -1.55 -11.36
CA THR A 391 -39.11 -2.85 -11.89
C THR A 391 -37.93 -3.84 -11.76
N PRO A 392 -38.13 -5.03 -11.19
CA PRO A 392 -37.09 -6.05 -11.13
C PRO A 392 -36.56 -6.47 -12.50
N ASN A 393 -35.35 -7.00 -12.54
CA ASN A 393 -34.65 -7.50 -13.72
C ASN A 393 -34.67 -6.53 -14.91
N THR A 394 -34.53 -5.24 -14.64
CA THR A 394 -34.66 -4.18 -15.63
C THR A 394 -33.40 -3.35 -15.68
N THR A 395 -32.86 -3.12 -16.87
CA THR A 395 -31.76 -2.18 -17.08
C THR A 395 -32.32 -0.76 -17.15
N TYR A 396 -31.80 0.07 -16.27
CA TYR A 396 -32.06 1.50 -16.24
C TYR A 396 -30.86 2.26 -16.74
N SER A 397 -31.07 3.24 -17.62
CA SER A 397 -30.10 4.31 -17.84
C SER A 397 -30.42 5.50 -16.95
N TYR A 398 -29.41 6.18 -16.50
CA TYR A 398 -29.54 7.34 -15.60
C TYR A 398 -28.51 8.42 -15.92
N ARG A 399 -28.82 9.61 -15.47
CA ARG A 399 -27.91 10.75 -15.41
C ARG A 399 -28.24 11.59 -14.19
N VAL A 400 -27.25 12.32 -13.69
CA VAL A 400 -27.40 13.20 -12.53
C VAL A 400 -27.23 14.65 -12.96
N GLU A 401 -27.98 15.54 -12.32
CA GLU A 401 -28.11 16.94 -12.75
C GLU A 401 -27.55 17.88 -11.71
N TYR A 402 -27.05 18.98 -12.21
CA TYR A 402 -26.75 20.19 -11.50
C TYR A 402 -27.04 21.41 -12.38
N ASP A 403 -27.89 22.32 -11.90
CA ASP A 403 -28.19 23.63 -12.52
C ASP A 403 -28.42 23.54 -14.04
N GLY A 404 -29.21 22.56 -14.48
CA GLY A 404 -29.50 22.29 -15.87
C GLY A 404 -28.41 21.53 -16.66
N ASN A 405 -27.27 21.23 -16.03
CA ASN A 405 -26.21 20.40 -16.64
C ASN A 405 -26.34 18.95 -16.22
N TRP A 406 -26.02 18.03 -17.11
CA TRP A 406 -26.17 16.60 -16.88
C TRP A 406 -24.82 15.88 -17.00
N SER A 407 -24.63 14.86 -16.17
CA SER A 407 -23.50 13.93 -16.30
C SER A 407 -23.63 13.10 -17.59
N ASP A 408 -22.56 12.37 -17.92
CA ASP A 408 -22.63 11.26 -18.87
C ASP A 408 -23.76 10.28 -18.49
N ILE A 409 -24.40 9.68 -19.50
CA ILE A 409 -25.42 8.65 -19.29
C ILE A 409 -24.72 7.36 -18.84
N LYS A 410 -25.13 6.87 -17.68
CA LYS A 410 -24.65 5.62 -17.09
C LYS A 410 -25.82 4.63 -16.97
N SER A 411 -25.56 3.41 -16.53
CA SER A 411 -26.59 2.40 -16.38
C SER A 411 -26.38 1.52 -15.15
N PHE A 412 -27.47 0.89 -14.70
CA PHE A 412 -27.47 -0.17 -13.72
C PHE A 412 -28.56 -1.17 -14.07
N ILE A 413 -28.51 -2.36 -13.46
CA ILE A 413 -29.56 -3.36 -13.58
C ILE A 413 -30.13 -3.68 -12.20
N THR A 414 -31.45 -3.73 -12.06
CA THR A 414 -32.11 -4.20 -10.84
C THR A 414 -32.04 -5.71 -10.73
N ALA A 415 -31.98 -6.22 -9.50
CA ALA A 415 -31.97 -7.66 -9.25
C ALA A 415 -33.25 -8.35 -9.79
N ASN A 416 -33.10 -9.61 -10.17
CA ASN A 416 -34.23 -10.47 -10.47
C ASN A 416 -34.86 -10.98 -9.17
N THR A 417 -36.19 -11.02 -9.08
CA THR A 417 -36.90 -11.62 -7.94
C THR A 417 -36.97 -13.14 -8.03
N ASN A 418 -36.74 -13.72 -9.21
CA ASN A 418 -36.56 -15.15 -9.34
C ASN A 418 -35.19 -15.56 -8.82
N LYS A 419 -35.09 -16.70 -8.19
CA LYS A 419 -33.80 -17.24 -7.67
C LYS A 419 -32.94 -17.83 -8.80
N GLU A 420 -32.71 -17.06 -9.85
CA GLU A 420 -31.89 -17.43 -10.98
C GLU A 420 -30.40 -17.24 -10.69
N GLU A 421 -29.58 -17.93 -11.45
CA GLU A 421 -28.13 -17.76 -11.41
C GLU A 421 -27.76 -16.31 -11.77
N PHE A 422 -26.80 -15.76 -11.05
CA PHE A 422 -26.25 -14.44 -11.32
C PHE A 422 -24.75 -14.43 -11.09
N LYS A 423 -24.08 -13.41 -11.64
CA LYS A 423 -22.66 -13.17 -11.45
C LYS A 423 -22.43 -11.83 -10.80
N PHE A 424 -21.40 -11.75 -9.97
CA PHE A 424 -20.86 -10.49 -9.48
C PHE A 424 -19.35 -10.48 -9.56
N LEU A 425 -18.76 -9.29 -9.55
CA LEU A 425 -17.33 -9.10 -9.46
C LEU A 425 -16.94 -8.85 -8.01
N TYR A 426 -15.82 -9.41 -7.61
CA TYR A 426 -15.18 -9.11 -6.34
C TYR A 426 -13.78 -8.55 -6.56
N MET A 427 -13.50 -7.39 -5.96
CA MET A 427 -12.21 -6.71 -5.92
C MET A 427 -11.96 -6.13 -4.54
N THR A 428 -10.70 -5.85 -4.23
CA THR A 428 -10.26 -5.30 -2.94
C THR A 428 -8.90 -4.62 -3.09
N ASP A 429 -8.54 -3.77 -2.11
CA ASP A 429 -7.18 -3.29 -1.88
C ASP A 429 -6.54 -2.59 -3.09
N SER A 430 -7.22 -1.60 -3.65
CA SER A 430 -6.65 -0.79 -4.75
C SER A 430 -5.53 0.15 -4.28
N HIS A 431 -5.62 0.65 -3.05
CA HIS A 431 -4.63 1.54 -2.42
C HIS A 431 -4.18 2.68 -3.34
N ILE A 432 -5.12 3.39 -3.93
CA ILE A 432 -4.78 4.51 -4.80
C ILE A 432 -3.93 5.52 -4.04
N MET A 433 -2.68 5.74 -4.48
CA MET A 433 -1.77 6.71 -3.90
C MET A 433 -0.95 7.50 -4.94
N ASP A 434 -0.75 6.93 -6.11
CA ASP A 434 -0.06 7.56 -7.24
C ASP A 434 -0.53 6.98 -8.58
N ASN A 435 0.02 7.51 -9.68
CA ASN A 435 -0.39 7.10 -11.03
C ASN A 435 -0.15 5.61 -11.34
N GLU A 436 0.86 4.99 -10.75
CA GLU A 436 1.14 3.56 -10.97
C GLU A 436 0.06 2.69 -10.31
N TYR A 437 -0.39 3.06 -9.10
CA TYR A 437 -1.50 2.40 -8.43
C TYR A 437 -2.82 2.60 -9.17
N VAL A 438 -3.07 3.82 -9.66
CA VAL A 438 -4.23 4.15 -10.50
C VAL A 438 -4.29 3.23 -11.72
N GLU A 439 -3.19 3.09 -12.46
CA GLU A 439 -3.15 2.27 -13.67
C GLU A 439 -3.29 0.77 -13.37
N ASN A 440 -2.67 0.24 -12.30
CA ASN A 440 -2.83 -1.16 -11.92
C ASN A 440 -4.31 -1.50 -11.62
N ALA A 441 -4.98 -0.68 -10.82
CA ALA A 441 -6.40 -0.84 -10.53
C ALA A 441 -7.27 -0.68 -11.80
N ARG A 442 -6.90 0.24 -12.70
CA ARG A 442 -7.58 0.44 -13.97
C ARG A 442 -7.46 -0.77 -14.90
N TRP A 443 -6.29 -1.41 -14.97
CA TRP A 443 -6.12 -2.64 -15.75
C TRP A 443 -7.06 -3.73 -15.24
N SER A 444 -7.13 -3.93 -13.91
CA SER A 444 -8.08 -4.86 -13.30
C SER A 444 -9.52 -4.55 -13.70
N ALA A 445 -9.93 -3.29 -13.61
CA ALA A 445 -11.31 -2.89 -13.92
C ALA A 445 -11.66 -3.08 -15.41
N ILE A 446 -10.77 -2.70 -16.33
CA ILE A 446 -10.97 -2.91 -17.78
C ILE A 446 -11.03 -4.40 -18.11
N THR A 447 -10.11 -5.19 -17.50
CA THR A 447 -10.05 -6.64 -17.73
C THR A 447 -11.32 -7.31 -17.21
N ALA A 448 -11.75 -6.97 -15.99
CA ALA A 448 -12.97 -7.50 -15.40
C ALA A 448 -14.23 -7.12 -16.21
N ALA A 449 -14.28 -5.89 -16.71
CA ALA A 449 -15.37 -5.43 -17.58
C ALA A 449 -15.48 -6.24 -18.88
N LYS A 450 -14.35 -6.69 -19.43
CA LYS A 450 -14.31 -7.54 -20.63
C LYS A 450 -14.61 -9.00 -20.31
N GLN A 451 -14.08 -9.51 -19.18
CA GLN A 451 -14.18 -10.92 -18.79
C GLN A 451 -15.58 -11.28 -18.32
N ALA A 452 -16.23 -10.42 -17.52
CA ALA A 452 -17.55 -10.65 -16.96
C ALA A 452 -18.54 -9.53 -17.36
N PRO A 453 -18.92 -9.45 -18.66
CA PRO A 453 -19.81 -8.40 -19.15
C PRO A 453 -21.24 -8.51 -18.59
N ASP A 454 -21.62 -9.67 -18.08
CA ASP A 454 -22.93 -9.99 -17.50
C ASP A 454 -23.00 -9.87 -15.97
N ALA A 455 -21.87 -9.52 -15.31
CA ALA A 455 -21.84 -9.27 -13.88
C ALA A 455 -22.83 -8.14 -13.49
N LYS A 456 -23.51 -8.35 -12.37
CA LYS A 456 -24.62 -7.50 -11.91
C LYS A 456 -24.19 -6.35 -11.02
N PHE A 457 -23.18 -6.57 -10.19
CA PHE A 457 -22.62 -5.57 -9.29
C PHE A 457 -21.15 -5.86 -8.99
N LEU A 458 -20.47 -4.87 -8.46
CA LEU A 458 -19.12 -4.98 -7.90
C LEU A 458 -19.21 -5.01 -6.38
N LEU A 459 -18.72 -6.08 -5.75
CA LEU A 459 -18.40 -6.11 -4.33
C LEU A 459 -16.96 -5.66 -4.16
N PHE A 460 -16.74 -4.60 -3.37
CA PHE A 460 -15.42 -4.07 -3.10
C PHE A 460 -15.16 -4.03 -1.60
N THR A 461 -14.17 -4.79 -1.12
CA THR A 461 -13.97 -5.01 0.31
C THR A 461 -12.87 -4.13 0.91
N GLY A 462 -12.91 -2.83 0.62
CA GLY A 462 -12.11 -1.82 1.33
C GLY A 462 -10.73 -1.55 0.76
N ASP A 463 -10.03 -0.62 1.41
CA ASP A 463 -8.77 -0.04 1.00
C ASP A 463 -8.80 0.48 -0.45
N PHE A 464 -9.78 1.37 -0.69
CA PHE A 464 -9.93 2.08 -1.94
C PHE A 464 -8.74 3.00 -2.18
N VAL A 465 -8.34 3.72 -1.14
CA VAL A 465 -7.27 4.73 -1.10
C VAL A 465 -6.17 4.32 -0.12
N GLU A 466 -5.01 4.98 -0.18
CA GLU A 466 -3.89 4.67 0.73
C GLU A 466 -3.86 5.59 1.95
N THR A 467 -4.15 6.89 1.78
CA THR A 467 -3.91 7.89 2.82
C THR A 467 -5.18 8.37 3.51
N GLY A 468 -6.24 7.59 3.49
CA GLY A 468 -7.52 7.90 4.11
C GLY A 468 -7.42 8.23 5.60
N THR A 469 -6.59 7.53 6.35
CA THR A 469 -6.39 7.72 7.80
C THR A 469 -5.79 9.08 8.18
N GLU A 470 -5.10 9.75 7.26
CA GLU A 470 -4.46 11.05 7.48
C GLU A 470 -5.31 12.25 7.00
N GLN A 471 -6.64 12.19 7.13
CA GLN A 471 -7.57 13.23 6.67
C GLN A 471 -7.75 13.28 5.16
N ASN A 472 -7.72 12.15 4.50
CA ASN A 472 -8.20 11.88 3.15
C ASN A 472 -7.60 12.70 2.03
N SER A 473 -7.02 11.99 1.09
CA SER A 473 -6.65 12.52 -0.19
C SER A 473 -7.86 12.44 -1.13
N GLU A 474 -8.60 13.53 -1.31
CA GLU A 474 -9.71 13.57 -2.29
C GLU A 474 -9.24 13.29 -3.70
N TRP A 475 -7.97 13.56 -4.01
CA TRP A 475 -7.36 13.16 -5.26
C TRP A 475 -7.37 11.63 -5.44
N GLU A 476 -7.07 10.86 -4.39
CA GLU A 476 -7.05 9.39 -4.45
C GLU A 476 -8.46 8.85 -4.71
N TRP A 477 -9.47 9.38 -4.01
CA TRP A 477 -10.88 9.06 -4.25
C TRP A 477 -11.32 9.40 -5.66
N GLU A 478 -10.99 10.59 -6.14
CA GLU A 478 -11.30 11.02 -7.50
C GLU A 478 -10.67 10.10 -8.55
N GLN A 479 -9.39 9.74 -8.39
CA GLN A 479 -8.72 8.81 -9.31
C GLN A 479 -9.36 7.43 -9.27
N TRP A 480 -9.80 6.99 -8.11
CA TRP A 480 -10.53 5.72 -7.98
C TRP A 480 -11.83 5.74 -8.79
N PHE A 481 -12.67 6.76 -8.65
CA PHE A 481 -13.96 6.86 -9.32
C PHE A 481 -13.85 7.18 -10.81
N GLU A 482 -13.05 8.18 -11.18
CA GLU A 482 -13.06 8.76 -12.53
C GLU A 482 -12.05 8.10 -13.48
N VAL A 483 -11.07 7.37 -12.95
CA VAL A 483 -10.03 6.73 -13.76
C VAL A 483 -10.02 5.23 -13.56
N SER A 484 -9.75 4.75 -12.34
CA SER A 484 -9.51 3.34 -12.09
C SER A 484 -10.77 2.50 -12.29
N MET A 485 -11.86 2.79 -11.58
CA MET A 485 -13.08 1.97 -11.57
C MET A 485 -14.17 2.48 -12.52
N LYS A 486 -13.97 3.59 -13.21
CA LYS A 486 -14.94 4.13 -14.18
C LYS A 486 -15.45 3.10 -15.20
N PRO A 487 -14.63 2.17 -15.74
CA PRO A 487 -15.11 1.14 -16.67
C PRO A 487 -16.19 0.22 -16.09
N LEU A 488 -16.19 -0.01 -14.79
CA LEU A 488 -17.20 -0.81 -14.07
C LEU A 488 -18.35 0.06 -13.57
N LEU A 489 -18.05 1.17 -12.89
CA LEU A 489 -19.04 2.05 -12.26
C LEU A 489 -19.96 2.76 -13.26
N SER A 490 -19.61 2.79 -14.54
CA SER A 490 -20.50 3.32 -15.59
C SER A 490 -21.68 2.39 -15.94
N ARG A 491 -21.66 1.13 -15.50
CA ARG A 491 -22.61 0.10 -15.93
C ARG A 491 -23.17 -0.81 -14.84
N MET A 492 -22.64 -0.75 -13.63
CA MET A 492 -23.07 -1.61 -12.52
C MET A 492 -23.03 -0.90 -11.18
N ALA A 493 -23.85 -1.37 -10.25
CA ALA A 493 -23.88 -0.87 -8.89
C ALA A 493 -22.68 -1.39 -8.09
N LEU A 494 -22.30 -0.64 -7.07
CA LEU A 494 -21.25 -0.95 -6.12
C LEU A 494 -21.85 -1.38 -4.79
N ALA A 495 -21.30 -2.45 -4.21
CA ALA A 495 -21.50 -2.87 -2.82
C ALA A 495 -20.16 -2.69 -2.08
N PRO A 496 -19.91 -1.52 -1.47
CA PRO A 496 -18.65 -1.22 -0.82
C PRO A 496 -18.65 -1.64 0.66
N THR A 497 -17.49 -2.02 1.21
CA THR A 497 -17.20 -1.97 2.65
C THR A 497 -15.96 -1.12 2.88
N ASP A 498 -15.81 -0.54 4.06
CA ASP A 498 -14.64 0.25 4.41
C ASP A 498 -13.41 -0.63 4.66
N GLY A 499 -12.23 -0.09 4.34
CA GLY A 499 -10.95 -0.63 4.75
C GLY A 499 -10.29 0.24 5.83
N ASN A 500 -9.15 -0.18 6.37
CA ASN A 500 -8.44 0.61 7.39
C ASN A 500 -7.74 1.84 6.80
N HIS A 501 -7.53 1.88 5.50
CA HIS A 501 -7.01 3.05 4.80
C HIS A 501 -8.09 4.02 4.31
N ASP A 502 -9.37 3.64 4.31
CA ASP A 502 -10.48 4.49 3.85
C ASP A 502 -11.05 5.42 4.92
N ASP A 503 -10.57 5.30 6.05
CA ASP A 503 -10.97 5.60 7.37
C ASP A 503 -11.96 6.64 7.73
N THR A 504 -12.52 6.20 8.65
CA THR A 504 -13.28 6.79 9.72
C THR A 504 -12.44 7.00 10.98
N PRO A 505 -12.15 8.21 11.45
CA PRO A 505 -13.23 9.11 11.86
C PRO A 505 -13.57 10.16 10.80
N ASN A 506 -12.99 10.11 9.66
CA ASN A 506 -13.25 11.08 8.61
C ASN A 506 -14.51 10.67 7.85
N LEU A 507 -15.41 11.55 7.65
CA LEU A 507 -16.68 11.30 6.97
C LEU A 507 -16.55 11.04 5.46
N ASN A 508 -15.33 10.95 4.92
CA ASN A 508 -15.12 10.86 3.48
C ASN A 508 -15.75 9.64 2.85
N TYR A 509 -15.55 8.46 3.44
CA TYR A 509 -16.23 7.25 2.97
C TYR A 509 -17.75 7.48 2.85
N THR A 510 -18.36 8.06 3.88
CA THR A 510 -19.81 8.33 3.89
C THR A 510 -20.23 9.46 2.96
N TYR A 511 -19.32 10.35 2.54
CA TYR A 511 -19.63 11.33 1.49
C TYR A 511 -19.72 10.65 0.11
N HIS A 512 -18.88 9.66 -0.15
CA HIS A 512 -18.80 8.99 -1.45
C HIS A 512 -19.87 7.93 -1.68
N PHE A 513 -20.40 7.30 -0.62
CA PHE A 513 -21.32 6.17 -0.75
C PHE A 513 -22.69 6.43 -0.11
N ASN A 514 -23.71 5.81 -0.65
CA ASN A 514 -25.10 5.91 -0.20
C ASN A 514 -25.70 4.51 0.00
N THR A 515 -25.13 3.79 0.93
CA THR A 515 -25.58 2.45 1.35
C THR A 515 -26.71 2.54 2.37
N ASP A 516 -27.40 1.43 2.65
CA ASP A 516 -28.48 1.40 3.63
C ASP A 516 -27.93 1.56 5.07
N LYS A 517 -28.79 1.99 5.96
CA LYS A 517 -28.46 2.15 7.38
C LYS A 517 -28.81 0.86 8.12
N ALA A 518 -27.80 0.20 8.68
CA ALA A 518 -27.97 -1.05 9.39
C ALA A 518 -28.56 -0.87 10.78
N PHE A 519 -28.22 0.25 11.43
CA PHE A 519 -28.55 0.49 12.83
C PHE A 519 -29.61 1.58 12.93
N ASN A 520 -30.62 1.36 13.75
CA ASN A 520 -31.63 2.37 14.03
C ASN A 520 -31.08 3.41 15.05
N GLU A 521 -31.73 4.56 15.15
CA GLU A 521 -31.31 5.67 16.00
C GLU A 521 -31.21 5.32 17.51
N THR A 522 -31.76 4.18 17.93
CA THR A 522 -31.72 3.68 19.30
C THR A 522 -30.55 2.73 19.56
N ALA A 523 -29.80 2.34 18.53
CA ALA A 523 -28.64 1.49 18.69
C ALA A 523 -27.53 2.21 19.47
N THR A 524 -26.79 1.46 20.26
CA THR A 524 -25.61 1.98 20.99
C THR A 524 -24.43 2.26 20.06
N VAL A 525 -24.51 1.80 18.82
CA VAL A 525 -23.55 2.07 17.75
C VAL A 525 -23.67 3.53 17.33
N LYS A 526 -22.54 4.23 17.28
CA LYS A 526 -22.53 5.66 16.98
C LYS A 526 -23.00 5.93 15.55
N PRO A 527 -23.76 7.01 15.30
CA PRO A 527 -24.25 7.41 13.99
C PRO A 527 -23.16 7.57 12.89
N GLN A 528 -21.91 7.72 13.30
CA GLN A 528 -20.77 7.86 12.35
C GLN A 528 -20.49 6.63 11.49
N PHE A 529 -21.07 5.47 11.83
CA PHE A 529 -20.97 4.22 11.04
C PHE A 529 -22.25 3.89 10.27
N ASP A 530 -23.25 4.77 10.31
CA ASP A 530 -24.42 4.64 9.46
C ASP A 530 -24.03 4.61 7.99
N GLY A 531 -24.44 3.57 7.27
CA GLY A 531 -24.17 3.41 5.86
C GLY A 531 -22.83 2.71 5.53
N ILE A 532 -22.20 2.05 6.52
CA ILE A 532 -21.03 1.19 6.29
C ILE A 532 -21.39 -0.28 6.44
N THR A 533 -22.19 -0.61 7.47
CA THR A 533 -22.72 -1.96 7.70
C THR A 533 -24.14 -2.04 7.13
N TYR A 534 -24.41 -2.98 6.24
CA TYR A 534 -25.72 -3.16 5.59
C TYR A 534 -25.87 -4.57 5.01
N SER A 535 -27.11 -4.93 4.64
CA SER A 535 -27.39 -6.21 4.00
C SER A 535 -28.28 -6.04 2.79
N PHE A 536 -28.22 -7.01 1.89
CA PHE A 536 -29.14 -7.13 0.76
C PHE A 536 -29.26 -8.58 0.29
N VAL A 537 -30.37 -8.87 -0.38
CA VAL A 537 -30.56 -10.17 -1.04
C VAL A 537 -30.39 -9.99 -2.54
N TYR A 538 -29.59 -10.85 -3.14
CA TYR A 538 -29.48 -10.94 -4.61
C TYR A 538 -29.64 -12.41 -5.02
N GLY A 539 -30.64 -12.70 -5.88
CA GLY A 539 -30.97 -14.09 -6.22
C GLY A 539 -31.30 -14.92 -4.98
N ASP A 540 -30.55 -16.01 -4.76
CA ASP A 540 -30.71 -16.92 -3.61
C ASP A 540 -29.64 -16.70 -2.53
N ALA A 541 -28.97 -15.54 -2.52
CA ALA A 541 -27.91 -15.21 -1.57
C ALA A 541 -28.23 -13.96 -0.74
N LEU A 542 -28.06 -14.08 0.58
CA LEU A 542 -28.03 -12.97 1.52
C LEU A 542 -26.59 -12.50 1.66
N PHE A 543 -26.32 -11.25 1.31
CA PHE A 543 -25.06 -10.56 1.53
C PHE A 543 -25.15 -9.73 2.80
N MET A 544 -24.20 -9.93 3.69
CA MET A 544 -24.05 -9.18 4.94
C MET A 544 -22.69 -8.50 4.93
N VAL A 545 -22.69 -7.23 4.51
CA VAL A 545 -21.51 -6.38 4.42
C VAL A 545 -21.36 -5.64 5.75
N TYR A 546 -20.21 -5.76 6.40
CA TYR A 546 -20.01 -5.14 7.71
C TYR A 546 -18.65 -4.47 7.85
N SER A 547 -18.64 -3.39 8.62
CA SER A 547 -17.44 -2.62 8.90
C SER A 547 -16.58 -3.31 9.97
N HIS A 548 -15.29 -3.42 9.72
CA HIS A 548 -14.33 -3.85 10.75
C HIS A 548 -14.14 -2.77 11.82
N GLN A 549 -14.40 -1.52 11.53
CA GLN A 549 -14.26 -0.36 12.43
C GLN A 549 -15.19 -0.46 13.65
N ASP A 550 -16.29 -1.14 13.54
CA ASP A 550 -17.20 -1.39 14.66
C ASP A 550 -16.52 -2.17 15.81
N PHE A 551 -15.42 -2.86 15.53
CA PHE A 551 -14.64 -3.65 16.49
C PHE A 551 -13.51 -2.87 17.18
N TRP A 552 -13.08 -1.72 16.65
CA TRP A 552 -11.98 -0.92 17.23
C TRP A 552 -12.25 -0.39 18.67
N ARG A 553 -13.40 -0.66 19.24
CA ARG A 553 -13.81 -0.21 20.59
C ARG A 553 -13.68 -1.28 21.66
N GLY A 554 -13.27 -2.46 21.27
CA GLY A 554 -12.97 -3.55 22.17
C GLY A 554 -11.48 -3.69 22.42
N SER A 555 -11.12 -4.48 23.41
CA SER A 555 -9.76 -4.99 23.60
C SER A 555 -9.79 -6.51 23.64
N TYR A 556 -8.72 -7.12 23.18
CA TYR A 556 -8.52 -8.56 23.25
C TYR A 556 -7.31 -8.88 24.13
N SER A 557 -7.50 -9.79 25.10
CA SER A 557 -6.39 -10.27 25.92
C SER A 557 -5.87 -11.60 25.39
N TYR A 558 -4.68 -11.59 24.81
CA TYR A 558 -4.00 -12.80 24.37
C TYR A 558 -3.69 -13.78 25.50
N ALA A 559 -3.48 -13.28 26.73
CA ALA A 559 -3.12 -14.10 27.88
C ALA A 559 -4.23 -15.08 28.30
N ASN A 560 -5.48 -14.68 28.20
CA ASN A 560 -6.63 -15.47 28.64
C ASN A 560 -7.70 -15.69 27.55
N GLY A 561 -7.49 -15.18 26.34
CA GLY A 561 -8.43 -15.33 25.22
C GLY A 561 -9.77 -14.61 25.45
N THR A 562 -9.80 -13.61 26.32
CA THR A 562 -11.04 -12.84 26.59
C THR A 562 -11.07 -11.57 25.79
N SER A 563 -12.26 -11.24 25.29
CA SER A 563 -12.52 -9.98 24.60
C SER A 563 -13.38 -9.09 25.50
N THR A 564 -13.08 -7.80 25.53
CA THR A 564 -13.90 -6.77 26.17
C THR A 564 -14.73 -6.02 25.14
N TYR A 565 -15.09 -6.67 24.07
CA TYR A 565 -15.96 -6.09 23.07
C TYR A 565 -17.27 -5.62 23.73
N LEU A 566 -17.58 -4.34 23.54
CA LEU A 566 -18.60 -3.65 24.32
C LEU A 566 -20.01 -3.76 23.75
N SER A 567 -20.18 -4.27 22.53
CA SER A 567 -21.52 -4.42 21.99
C SER A 567 -21.71 -5.75 21.27
N ASN A 568 -22.79 -6.42 21.61
CA ASN A 568 -23.32 -7.54 20.84
C ASN A 568 -24.06 -7.05 19.57
N ASP A 569 -23.98 -5.76 19.25
CA ASP A 569 -24.83 -5.16 18.22
C ASP A 569 -24.55 -5.75 16.85
N VAL A 570 -23.27 -5.95 16.47
CA VAL A 570 -22.93 -6.60 15.20
C VAL A 570 -23.38 -8.05 15.17
N ALA A 571 -23.16 -8.80 16.26
CA ALA A 571 -23.61 -10.19 16.38
C ALA A 571 -25.14 -10.29 16.28
N ASN A 572 -25.87 -9.41 16.97
CA ASN A 572 -27.32 -9.35 16.89
C ASN A 572 -27.79 -8.93 15.52
N TRP A 573 -27.12 -7.97 14.92
CA TRP A 573 -27.44 -7.56 13.55
C TRP A 573 -27.34 -8.74 12.56
N PHE A 574 -26.30 -9.59 12.63
CA PHE A 574 -26.22 -10.80 11.82
C PHE A 574 -27.41 -11.73 12.05
N ARG A 575 -27.85 -11.94 13.32
CA ARG A 575 -29.03 -12.74 13.65
C ARG A 575 -30.30 -12.16 13.06
N ASP A 576 -30.48 -10.84 13.18
CA ASP A 576 -31.63 -10.12 12.63
C ASP A 576 -31.71 -10.23 11.11
N GLN A 577 -30.55 -10.16 10.42
CA GLN A 577 -30.53 -10.31 8.97
C GLN A 577 -30.90 -11.72 8.53
N VAL A 578 -30.39 -12.75 9.20
CA VAL A 578 -30.72 -14.15 8.90
C VAL A 578 -32.18 -14.43 9.22
N GLU A 579 -32.72 -13.89 10.30
CA GLU A 579 -34.16 -13.99 10.64
C GLU A 579 -35.04 -13.26 9.63
N LYS A 580 -34.61 -12.10 9.14
CA LYS A 580 -35.34 -11.30 8.16
C LYS A 580 -35.41 -11.99 6.78
N TYR A 581 -34.37 -12.77 6.41
CA TYR A 581 -34.27 -13.42 5.12
C TYR A 581 -34.06 -14.95 5.23
N PRO A 582 -35.02 -15.69 5.84
CA PRO A 582 -34.84 -17.10 6.16
C PRO A 582 -34.76 -18.02 4.95
N ASP A 583 -35.34 -17.61 3.81
CA ASP A 583 -35.49 -18.42 2.61
C ASP A 583 -34.27 -18.33 1.64
N THR A 584 -33.21 -17.63 2.02
CA THR A 584 -32.00 -17.55 1.23
C THR A 584 -31.15 -18.82 1.39
N LYS A 585 -30.64 -19.32 0.27
CA LYS A 585 -29.82 -20.53 0.23
C LYS A 585 -28.42 -20.27 0.78
N TRP A 586 -27.84 -19.13 0.34
CA TRP A 586 -26.47 -18.76 0.66
C TRP A 586 -26.43 -17.58 1.63
N ARG A 587 -25.54 -17.67 2.60
CA ARG A 587 -25.24 -16.62 3.58
C ARG A 587 -23.80 -16.21 3.41
N ILE A 588 -23.59 -15.04 2.80
CA ILE A 588 -22.29 -14.50 2.42
C ILE A 588 -22.02 -13.28 3.31
N ALA A 589 -20.92 -13.31 4.06
CA ALA A 589 -20.43 -12.15 4.79
C ALA A 589 -19.27 -11.50 4.01
N ALA A 590 -19.18 -10.18 4.05
CA ALA A 590 -18.09 -9.43 3.44
C ALA A 590 -17.53 -8.40 4.42
N VAL A 591 -16.22 -8.37 4.56
CA VAL A 591 -15.49 -7.49 5.46
C VAL A 591 -14.11 -7.20 4.89
N HIS A 592 -13.50 -6.08 5.26
CA HIS A 592 -12.12 -5.82 4.85
C HIS A 592 -11.12 -6.68 5.63
N LYS A 593 -11.04 -6.50 6.96
CA LYS A 593 -10.02 -7.19 7.77
C LYS A 593 -10.29 -8.66 7.98
N ASN A 594 -9.20 -9.44 7.98
CA ASN A 594 -9.26 -10.90 7.98
C ASN A 594 -9.62 -11.50 9.35
N LEU A 595 -10.49 -12.52 9.35
CA LEU A 595 -10.64 -13.41 10.49
C LEU A 595 -9.49 -14.44 10.54
N PHE A 596 -9.07 -14.90 9.36
CA PHE A 596 -7.91 -15.76 9.18
C PHE A 596 -7.12 -15.25 7.98
N THR A 597 -5.81 -15.31 8.06
CA THR A 597 -4.89 -14.94 6.97
C THR A 597 -3.53 -15.59 7.14
N GLY A 598 -2.81 -15.80 6.06
CA GLY A 598 -1.47 -16.40 6.03
C GLY A 598 -0.35 -15.40 5.76
N SER A 599 -0.52 -14.13 6.07
CA SER A 599 0.49 -13.10 5.82
C SER A 599 0.67 -12.16 7.03
N GLY A 600 1.14 -10.95 6.81
CA GLY A 600 1.59 -10.02 7.82
C GLY A 600 0.63 -9.73 8.96
N HIS A 601 -0.67 -9.82 8.71
CA HIS A 601 -1.71 -9.47 9.68
C HIS A 601 -2.29 -10.66 10.48
N GLN A 602 -1.73 -11.88 10.35
CA GLN A 602 -2.28 -13.06 11.03
C GLN A 602 -2.35 -12.93 12.57
N THR A 603 -1.44 -12.13 13.14
CA THR A 603 -1.31 -11.95 14.60
C THR A 603 -1.85 -10.63 15.12
N ASP A 604 -2.51 -9.84 14.29
CA ASP A 604 -3.11 -8.58 14.69
C ASP A 604 -4.20 -8.78 15.72
N GLU A 605 -4.30 -7.84 16.65
CA GLU A 605 -5.25 -7.90 17.78
C GLU A 605 -6.69 -7.91 17.30
N ASP A 606 -7.00 -7.17 16.27
CA ASP A 606 -8.34 -7.10 15.70
C ASP A 606 -8.76 -8.43 15.04
N GLY A 607 -7.87 -9.11 14.31
CA GLY A 607 -8.15 -10.45 13.80
C GLY A 607 -8.47 -11.46 14.93
N ALA A 608 -7.75 -11.39 16.05
CA ALA A 608 -8.05 -12.20 17.23
C ALA A 608 -9.39 -11.85 17.86
N LEU A 609 -9.73 -10.56 17.93
CA LEU A 609 -11.01 -10.06 18.41
C LEU A 609 -12.18 -10.54 17.53
N PHE A 610 -12.02 -10.46 16.19
CA PHE A 610 -13.03 -10.95 15.26
C PHE A 610 -13.26 -12.45 15.40
N ARG A 611 -12.20 -13.24 15.52
CA ARG A 611 -12.34 -14.68 15.79
C ARG A 611 -13.08 -14.96 17.09
N ALA A 612 -12.78 -14.23 18.15
CA ALA A 612 -13.43 -14.43 19.45
C ALA A 612 -14.92 -14.08 19.44
N THR A 613 -15.32 -13.05 18.68
CA THR A 613 -16.68 -12.49 18.70
C THR A 613 -17.58 -13.04 17.60
N LEU A 614 -17.05 -13.20 16.37
CA LEU A 614 -17.86 -13.56 15.20
C LEU A 614 -17.90 -15.05 14.90
N LEU A 615 -16.82 -15.83 15.15
CA LEU A 615 -16.85 -17.26 14.82
C LEU A 615 -17.99 -18.02 15.49
N PRO A 616 -18.33 -17.80 16.79
CA PRO A 616 -19.50 -18.43 17.39
C PRO A 616 -20.82 -18.07 16.68
N VAL A 617 -20.97 -16.81 16.27
CA VAL A 617 -22.16 -16.33 15.55
C VAL A 617 -22.23 -16.93 14.15
N PHE A 618 -21.10 -17.01 13.44
CA PHE A 618 -21.02 -17.59 12.10
C PHE A 618 -21.35 -19.09 12.13
N GLN A 619 -20.92 -19.80 13.18
CA GLN A 619 -21.30 -21.21 13.37
C GLN A 619 -22.79 -21.35 13.67
N GLU A 620 -23.33 -20.54 14.58
CA GLU A 620 -24.76 -20.50 14.94
C GLU A 620 -25.64 -20.27 13.71
N LEU A 621 -25.24 -19.29 12.89
CA LEU A 621 -26.02 -18.84 11.76
C LEU A 621 -25.70 -19.61 10.47
N ASN A 622 -24.79 -20.56 10.48
CA ASN A 622 -24.32 -21.27 9.29
C ASN A 622 -23.94 -20.31 8.16
N ILE A 623 -23.02 -19.38 8.44
CA ILE A 623 -22.44 -18.53 7.40
C ILE A 623 -21.60 -19.40 6.48
N ASP A 624 -21.86 -19.32 5.19
CA ASP A 624 -21.26 -20.21 4.18
C ASP A 624 -19.92 -19.73 3.68
N PHE A 625 -19.86 -18.44 3.37
CA PHE A 625 -18.76 -17.84 2.66
C PHE A 625 -18.43 -16.47 3.22
N VAL A 626 -17.16 -16.23 3.55
CA VAL A 626 -16.65 -14.95 4.04
C VAL A 626 -15.64 -14.42 3.04
N ILE A 627 -15.95 -13.27 2.45
CA ILE A 627 -15.11 -12.56 1.49
C ILE A 627 -14.39 -11.45 2.24
N GLN A 628 -13.05 -11.44 2.17
CA GLN A 628 -12.18 -10.56 2.95
C GLN A 628 -11.22 -9.78 2.03
N GLY A 629 -10.53 -8.78 2.57
CA GLY A 629 -9.45 -8.02 1.90
C GLY A 629 -8.20 -7.98 2.77
N HIS A 630 -7.52 -6.81 2.84
CA HIS A 630 -6.48 -6.44 3.80
C HIS A 630 -5.12 -7.13 3.62
N ASP A 631 -5.07 -8.45 3.60
CA ASP A 631 -3.85 -9.18 3.21
C ASP A 631 -3.83 -9.39 1.70
N HIS A 632 -2.84 -8.80 1.05
CA HIS A 632 -2.74 -8.70 -0.40
C HIS A 632 -2.19 -9.98 -1.04
N ILE A 633 -2.66 -11.13 -0.55
CA ILE A 633 -2.34 -12.47 -1.05
C ILE A 633 -3.62 -13.23 -1.40
N TYR A 634 -3.49 -14.28 -2.19
CA TYR A 634 -4.61 -15.15 -2.54
C TYR A 634 -4.73 -16.29 -1.53
N GLU A 635 -5.91 -16.45 -0.95
CA GLU A 635 -6.14 -17.42 0.10
C GLU A 635 -7.52 -18.08 -0.02
N VAL A 636 -7.55 -19.42 -0.01
CA VAL A 636 -8.76 -20.24 0.13
C VAL A 636 -8.62 -21.11 1.38
N MET A 637 -9.39 -20.79 2.41
CA MET A 637 -9.30 -21.41 3.73
C MET A 637 -10.62 -22.06 4.14
N GLY A 638 -10.54 -23.28 4.60
CA GLY A 638 -11.72 -23.99 5.10
C GLY A 638 -12.22 -25.08 4.14
N PRO A 639 -13.47 -25.55 4.28
CA PRO A 639 -14.49 -25.13 5.25
C PRO A 639 -14.09 -25.37 6.71
N ILE A 640 -14.14 -24.32 7.51
CA ILE A 640 -13.74 -24.32 8.92
C ILE A 640 -14.99 -24.49 9.80
N ASN A 641 -14.95 -25.47 10.72
CA ASN A 641 -15.89 -25.48 11.84
C ASN A 641 -15.46 -24.35 12.81
N ASN A 642 -16.25 -23.29 12.91
CA ASN A 642 -15.92 -22.09 13.63
C ASN A 642 -15.85 -22.28 15.16
N THR A 643 -16.46 -23.34 15.71
CA THR A 643 -16.36 -23.68 17.13
C THR A 643 -15.02 -24.33 17.46
N THR A 644 -14.63 -25.33 16.68
CA THR A 644 -13.36 -26.06 16.87
C THR A 644 -12.17 -25.39 16.21
N LYS A 645 -12.40 -24.50 15.28
CA LYS A 645 -11.39 -23.85 14.43
C LYS A 645 -10.55 -24.84 13.63
N THR A 646 -11.19 -25.90 13.15
CA THR A 646 -10.57 -26.96 12.36
C THR A 646 -11.34 -27.20 11.07
N ILE A 647 -10.68 -27.81 10.08
CA ILE A 647 -11.34 -28.21 8.83
C ILE A 647 -12.43 -29.23 9.11
N VAL A 648 -13.59 -29.05 8.48
CA VAL A 648 -14.69 -30.03 8.52
C VAL A 648 -14.25 -31.29 7.77
N PRO A 649 -14.24 -32.48 8.41
CA PRO A 649 -13.75 -33.70 7.75
C PRO A 649 -14.56 -34.04 6.48
N GLY A 650 -13.86 -34.32 5.39
CA GLY A 650 -14.47 -34.71 4.12
C GLY A 650 -15.17 -33.56 3.37
N SER A 651 -15.02 -32.31 3.82
CA SER A 651 -15.63 -31.14 3.17
C SER A 651 -14.87 -30.65 1.94
N VAL A 652 -13.64 -31.10 1.73
CA VAL A 652 -12.76 -30.67 0.63
C VAL A 652 -12.52 -31.83 -0.32
N THR A 653 -12.82 -31.62 -1.61
CA THR A 653 -12.62 -32.61 -2.68
C THR A 653 -12.08 -31.96 -3.94
N ASN A 654 -11.55 -32.75 -4.85
CA ASN A 654 -11.09 -32.31 -6.18
C ASN A 654 -10.01 -31.21 -6.17
N VAL A 655 -9.26 -31.07 -5.08
CA VAL A 655 -8.08 -30.20 -5.04
C VAL A 655 -6.97 -30.87 -5.83
N GLU A 656 -6.41 -30.15 -6.78
CA GLU A 656 -5.25 -30.58 -7.55
C GLU A 656 -3.97 -30.28 -6.76
N LEU A 657 -3.05 -31.24 -6.71
CA LEU A 657 -1.74 -31.05 -6.11
C LEU A 657 -0.72 -30.76 -7.21
N VAL A 658 -0.04 -29.63 -7.10
CA VAL A 658 1.03 -29.20 -8.00
C VAL A 658 2.32 -29.00 -7.21
N SER A 659 3.44 -28.86 -7.90
CA SER A 659 4.70 -28.58 -7.20
C SER A 659 4.61 -27.26 -6.41
N PRO A 660 4.93 -27.26 -5.12
CA PRO A 660 4.97 -26.04 -4.33
C PRO A 660 5.95 -25.01 -4.90
N ASP A 661 5.57 -23.74 -4.81
CA ASP A 661 6.42 -22.59 -5.11
C ASP A 661 6.35 -21.63 -3.92
N SER A 662 7.48 -21.40 -3.27
CA SER A 662 7.56 -20.68 -1.99
C SER A 662 6.88 -19.31 -1.99
N ASN A 663 6.83 -18.64 -3.12
CA ASN A 663 6.27 -17.28 -3.21
C ASN A 663 4.88 -17.23 -3.86
N LYS A 664 4.54 -18.24 -4.71
CA LYS A 664 3.31 -18.20 -5.52
C LYS A 664 2.27 -19.22 -5.08
N ASN A 665 2.69 -20.35 -4.54
CA ASN A 665 1.79 -21.41 -4.08
C ASN A 665 2.54 -22.35 -3.12
N PRO A 666 2.82 -21.90 -1.87
CA PRO A 666 3.65 -22.66 -0.92
C PRO A 666 3.11 -24.04 -0.57
N LYS A 667 1.79 -24.24 -0.65
CA LYS A 667 1.14 -25.51 -0.36
C LYS A 667 1.02 -26.43 -1.59
N GLY A 668 1.26 -25.92 -2.80
CA GLY A 668 1.11 -26.71 -4.02
C GLY A 668 -0.33 -27.20 -4.26
N GLN A 669 -1.33 -26.41 -3.90
CA GLN A 669 -2.75 -26.73 -4.05
C GLN A 669 -3.41 -25.76 -5.01
N GLN A 670 -4.39 -26.22 -5.80
CA GLN A 670 -5.21 -25.36 -6.64
C GLN A 670 -6.57 -26.02 -6.91
N GLY A 671 -7.55 -25.18 -7.28
CA GLY A 671 -8.91 -25.64 -7.53
C GLY A 671 -9.61 -26.16 -6.27
N GLY A 672 -10.56 -27.03 -6.47
CA GLY A 672 -11.26 -27.71 -5.40
C GLY A 672 -12.77 -27.53 -5.39
N THR A 673 -13.44 -28.41 -4.64
CA THR A 673 -14.87 -28.30 -4.30
C THR A 673 -15.00 -28.33 -2.78
N PHE A 674 -15.60 -27.31 -2.22
CA PHE A 674 -15.70 -27.04 -0.79
C PHE A 674 -17.15 -27.16 -0.34
N ASN A 675 -17.45 -28.15 0.50
CA ASN A 675 -18.78 -28.35 1.05
C ASN A 675 -18.94 -27.61 2.37
N VAL A 676 -19.67 -26.49 2.35
CA VAL A 676 -19.86 -25.59 3.49
C VAL A 676 -21.07 -25.93 4.37
N LYS A 677 -21.64 -27.13 4.25
CA LYS A 677 -22.81 -27.54 5.02
C LYS A 677 -22.62 -27.39 6.55
N ASP A 678 -21.43 -27.71 7.05
CA ASP A 678 -21.12 -27.76 8.49
C ASP A 678 -19.93 -26.84 8.86
N GLY A 679 -19.53 -25.93 7.96
CA GLY A 679 -18.42 -24.99 8.16
C GLY A 679 -18.44 -23.83 7.20
N THR A 680 -17.57 -22.87 7.44
CA THR A 680 -17.45 -21.62 6.67
C THR A 680 -16.20 -21.61 5.81
N LEU A 681 -16.30 -21.20 4.55
CA LEU A 681 -15.14 -20.93 3.68
C LEU A 681 -14.75 -19.46 3.78
N TYR A 682 -13.47 -19.19 3.92
CA TYR A 682 -12.87 -17.84 3.97
C TYR A 682 -12.02 -17.61 2.72
N PHE A 683 -12.10 -16.41 2.15
CA PHE A 683 -11.50 -16.14 0.84
C PHE A 683 -10.96 -14.72 0.73
N VAL A 684 -9.76 -14.60 0.19
CA VAL A 684 -9.14 -13.36 -0.28
C VAL A 684 -8.59 -13.60 -1.70
N ASN A 685 -8.81 -12.67 -2.62
CA ASN A 685 -8.37 -12.83 -4.01
C ASN A 685 -7.06 -12.09 -4.34
N GLY A 686 -6.37 -11.55 -3.35
CA GLY A 686 -5.19 -10.71 -3.52
C GLY A 686 -5.55 -9.23 -3.54
N THR A 687 -4.95 -8.47 -4.42
CA THR A 687 -5.18 -7.03 -4.59
C THR A 687 -5.54 -6.70 -6.03
N CYS A 688 -6.49 -5.80 -6.26
CA CYS A 688 -6.73 -5.26 -7.60
C CYS A 688 -5.75 -4.12 -7.96
N GLY A 689 -4.96 -3.66 -6.99
CA GLY A 689 -3.93 -2.64 -7.11
C GLY A 689 -2.52 -3.20 -7.30
N ARG A 690 -1.54 -2.45 -6.79
CA ARG A 690 -0.11 -2.73 -6.92
C ARG A 690 0.52 -3.35 -5.67
N LYS A 691 0.06 -2.98 -4.48
CA LYS A 691 0.64 -3.38 -3.18
C LYS A 691 0.46 -4.89 -2.96
N ARG A 692 1.53 -5.60 -2.61
CA ARG A 692 1.52 -7.06 -2.47
C ARG A 692 2.29 -7.47 -1.24
N TYR A 693 1.75 -8.47 -0.52
CA TYR A 693 2.44 -9.13 0.59
C TYR A 693 2.96 -10.50 0.15
N TYR A 694 3.73 -11.15 1.00
CA TYR A 694 4.26 -12.49 0.75
C TYR A 694 3.54 -13.50 1.64
N PRO A 695 3.19 -14.67 1.10
CA PRO A 695 2.61 -15.75 1.88
C PRO A 695 3.64 -16.29 2.89
N TYR A 696 3.21 -16.47 4.13
CA TYR A 696 4.03 -17.07 5.16
C TYR A 696 4.26 -18.56 4.91
N THR A 697 5.42 -19.05 5.31
CA THR A 697 5.73 -20.49 5.42
C THR A 697 4.98 -21.11 6.58
N GLN A 698 4.97 -22.45 6.66
CA GLN A 698 4.37 -23.15 7.80
C GLN A 698 5.00 -22.72 9.13
N ASP A 699 6.32 -22.62 9.18
CA ASP A 699 7.05 -22.26 10.41
C ASP A 699 6.69 -20.83 10.88
N GLU A 700 6.56 -19.88 9.94
CA GLU A 700 6.15 -18.51 10.27
C GLU A 700 4.70 -18.45 10.79
N MET A 701 3.78 -19.20 10.19
CA MET A 701 2.40 -19.28 10.69
C MET A 701 2.32 -19.90 12.10
N GLU A 702 3.02 -21.00 12.33
CA GLU A 702 3.01 -21.69 13.62
C GLU A 702 3.72 -20.88 14.72
N ALA A 703 4.73 -20.06 14.36
CA ALA A 703 5.37 -19.13 15.28
C ALA A 703 4.40 -18.08 15.83
N GLY A 704 3.33 -17.75 15.11
CA GLY A 704 2.26 -16.85 15.56
C GLY A 704 1.27 -17.47 16.57
N PHE A 705 1.42 -18.74 16.96
CA PHE A 705 0.45 -19.48 17.77
C PHE A 705 0.03 -18.77 19.07
N ASP A 706 0.98 -18.18 19.78
CA ASP A 706 0.70 -17.49 21.04
C ASP A 706 -0.30 -16.33 20.90
N LYS A 707 -0.38 -15.73 19.73
CA LYS A 707 -1.28 -14.63 19.41
C LYS A 707 -2.58 -15.11 18.74
N HIS A 708 -2.51 -15.93 17.70
CA HIS A 708 -3.75 -16.34 17.01
C HIS A 708 -4.51 -17.46 17.71
N LYS A 709 -3.87 -18.26 18.60
CA LYS A 709 -4.47 -19.32 19.39
C LYS A 709 -5.27 -20.36 18.58
N VAL A 710 -4.79 -20.71 17.40
CA VAL A 710 -5.38 -21.74 16.53
C VAL A 710 -4.33 -22.78 16.23
N GLU A 711 -4.49 -23.97 16.78
CA GLU A 711 -3.60 -25.11 16.50
C GLU A 711 -3.79 -25.61 15.06
N GLY A 712 -2.69 -25.97 14.39
CA GLY A 712 -2.74 -26.42 13.00
C GLY A 712 -3.18 -25.32 12.03
N TYR A 713 -2.79 -24.08 12.28
CA TYR A 713 -3.21 -22.94 11.48
C TYR A 713 -2.90 -23.11 9.98
N TRP A 714 -1.73 -23.67 9.66
CA TRP A 714 -1.36 -24.02 8.30
C TRP A 714 -2.37 -24.92 7.59
N ASP A 715 -2.97 -25.87 8.29
CA ASP A 715 -3.91 -26.84 7.73
C ASP A 715 -5.24 -26.20 7.31
N LEU A 716 -5.54 -24.99 7.79
CA LEU A 716 -6.77 -24.26 7.42
C LEU A 716 -6.77 -23.83 5.94
N PHE A 717 -5.60 -23.70 5.33
CA PHE A 717 -5.45 -23.35 3.92
C PHE A 717 -5.60 -24.61 3.06
N THR A 718 -6.78 -24.90 2.61
CA THR A 718 -7.16 -26.15 1.94
C THR A 718 -7.25 -26.04 0.43
N GLY A 719 -7.41 -24.82 -0.10
CA GLY A 719 -7.28 -24.52 -1.51
C GLY A 719 -5.96 -23.83 -1.83
N LYS A 720 -5.90 -23.13 -2.96
CA LYS A 720 -4.71 -22.39 -3.36
C LYS A 720 -4.40 -21.29 -2.35
N TYR A 721 -3.13 -21.17 -2.03
CA TYR A 721 -2.58 -20.18 -1.13
C TYR A 721 -1.29 -19.61 -1.72
N GLY A 722 -1.21 -18.28 -1.95
CA GLY A 722 -0.01 -17.69 -2.52
C GLY A 722 -0.21 -16.28 -3.08
N GLN A 723 0.78 -15.80 -3.82
CA GLN A 723 0.78 -14.47 -4.40
C GLN A 723 0.45 -14.52 -5.90
N PRO A 724 -0.61 -13.83 -6.37
CA PRO A 724 -0.92 -13.72 -7.79
C PRO A 724 0.19 -13.05 -8.61
N GLY A 725 0.95 -12.12 -7.99
CA GLY A 725 2.07 -11.43 -8.64
C GLY A 725 1.66 -10.33 -9.61
N ALA A 726 0.36 -10.16 -9.87
CA ALA A 726 -0.24 -9.13 -10.71
C ALA A 726 -1.57 -8.68 -10.10
N PRO A 727 -2.14 -7.53 -10.53
CA PRO A 727 -3.47 -7.10 -10.09
C PRO A 727 -4.51 -8.19 -10.36
N ALA A 728 -5.37 -8.46 -9.39
CA ALA A 728 -6.31 -9.57 -9.44
C ALA A 728 -7.77 -9.12 -9.22
N PHE A 729 -8.69 -9.91 -9.77
CA PHE A 729 -10.13 -9.79 -9.53
C PHE A 729 -10.79 -11.17 -9.63
N SER A 730 -11.95 -11.32 -9.01
CA SER A 730 -12.72 -12.57 -9.11
C SER A 730 -14.09 -12.35 -9.76
N GLU A 731 -14.44 -13.25 -10.68
CA GLU A 731 -15.78 -13.47 -11.19
C GLU A 731 -16.42 -14.56 -10.32
N ILE A 732 -17.55 -14.26 -9.69
CA ILE A 732 -18.27 -15.18 -8.82
C ILE A 732 -19.67 -15.42 -9.37
N SER A 733 -19.94 -16.67 -9.73
CA SER A 733 -21.26 -17.13 -10.19
C SER A 733 -22.00 -17.81 -9.04
N VAL A 734 -23.23 -17.40 -8.79
CA VAL A 734 -24.07 -17.94 -7.70
C VAL A 734 -25.32 -18.55 -8.30
N SER A 735 -25.52 -19.84 -8.04
CA SER A 735 -26.75 -20.57 -8.37
C SER A 735 -27.39 -21.14 -7.11
N SER A 736 -28.56 -21.76 -7.22
CA SER A 736 -29.19 -22.46 -6.10
C SER A 736 -28.43 -23.72 -5.64
N SER A 737 -27.51 -24.24 -6.44
CA SER A 737 -26.78 -25.49 -6.15
C SER A 737 -25.32 -25.28 -5.80
N GLU A 738 -24.68 -24.26 -6.35
CA GLU A 738 -23.25 -24.01 -6.17
C GLU A 738 -22.91 -22.53 -6.32
N ILE A 739 -21.77 -22.14 -5.74
CA ILE A 739 -21.06 -20.90 -6.06
C ILE A 739 -19.78 -21.32 -6.78
N GLU A 740 -19.52 -20.76 -7.96
CA GLU A 740 -18.26 -20.91 -8.69
C GLU A 740 -17.46 -19.61 -8.60
N VAL A 741 -16.20 -19.72 -8.20
CA VAL A 741 -15.26 -18.59 -8.11
C VAL A 741 -14.17 -18.80 -9.15
N LYS A 742 -13.95 -17.79 -9.99
CA LYS A 742 -12.82 -17.71 -10.94
C LYS A 742 -12.04 -16.45 -10.67
N THR A 743 -10.79 -16.61 -10.27
CA THR A 743 -9.88 -15.48 -10.06
C THR A 743 -8.93 -15.33 -11.23
N TYR A 744 -8.81 -14.12 -11.70
CA TYR A 744 -7.95 -13.74 -12.82
C TYR A 744 -6.94 -12.70 -12.37
N THR A 745 -5.77 -12.71 -13.02
CA THR A 745 -4.81 -11.62 -12.98
C THR A 745 -4.91 -10.78 -14.25
N SER A 746 -4.57 -9.50 -14.13
CA SER A 746 -4.57 -8.53 -15.23
C SER A 746 -3.15 -8.06 -15.55
N ASP A 747 -2.87 -7.80 -16.83
CA ASP A 747 -1.63 -7.15 -17.27
C ASP A 747 -1.89 -5.71 -17.76
N ALA A 748 -0.82 -5.02 -18.15
CA ALA A 748 -0.87 -3.65 -18.67
C ALA A 748 -1.67 -3.50 -19.99
N ASN A 749 -1.92 -4.60 -20.69
CA ASN A 749 -2.75 -4.63 -21.91
C ASN A 749 -4.22 -4.98 -21.60
N ALA A 750 -4.58 -5.05 -20.30
CA ALA A 750 -5.87 -5.49 -19.82
C ALA A 750 -6.28 -6.87 -20.39
N GLN A 751 -5.34 -7.83 -20.31
CA GLN A 751 -5.57 -9.22 -20.64
C GLN A 751 -5.75 -10.04 -19.37
N ALA A 752 -6.77 -10.90 -19.36
CA ALA A 752 -7.06 -11.81 -18.25
C ALA A 752 -6.22 -13.09 -18.36
N THR A 753 -5.61 -13.48 -17.25
CA THR A 753 -5.04 -14.83 -17.10
C THR A 753 -5.71 -15.50 -15.91
N LEU A 754 -6.32 -16.67 -16.13
CA LEU A 754 -6.95 -17.43 -15.05
C LEU A 754 -5.87 -17.86 -14.04
N PHE A 755 -6.04 -17.45 -12.79
CA PHE A 755 -5.12 -17.77 -11.70
C PHE A 755 -5.58 -19.00 -10.90
N ASP A 756 -6.89 -19.07 -10.58
CA ASP A 756 -7.48 -20.23 -9.89
C ASP A 756 -8.99 -20.29 -10.16
N THR A 757 -9.57 -21.48 -9.94
CA THR A 757 -11.01 -21.70 -9.97
C THR A 757 -11.42 -22.74 -8.95
N PHE A 758 -12.47 -22.49 -8.20
CA PHE A 758 -13.01 -23.44 -7.24
C PHE A 758 -14.53 -23.33 -7.11
N LYS A 759 -15.14 -24.34 -6.46
CA LYS A 759 -16.59 -24.41 -6.24
C LYS A 759 -16.93 -24.54 -4.75
N ILE A 760 -18.05 -23.94 -4.37
CA ILE A 760 -18.65 -24.05 -3.04
C ILE A 760 -20.02 -24.72 -3.20
N VAL A 761 -20.28 -25.77 -2.39
CA VAL A 761 -21.52 -26.54 -2.43
C VAL A 761 -22.08 -26.76 -1.04
N LYS A 762 -23.38 -27.02 -0.94
CA LYS A 762 -24.09 -27.43 0.30
C LYS A 762 -24.75 -28.78 0.11
N ASN A 763 -23.97 -29.82 -0.05
CA ASN A 763 -24.51 -31.15 -0.26
C ASN A 763 -24.66 -31.88 1.11
N GLY A 764 -25.81 -32.49 1.36
CA GLY A 764 -25.90 -33.52 2.40
C GLY A 764 -24.87 -34.62 2.10
N ASN A 765 -24.21 -35.20 3.14
CA ASN A 765 -23.18 -36.22 2.97
C ASN A 765 -23.51 -37.15 1.80
N THR A 766 -22.78 -37.02 0.70
CA THR A 766 -22.66 -38.10 -0.29
C THR A 766 -21.80 -39.14 0.37
N GLY A 767 -22.45 -40.06 1.11
CA GLY A 767 -21.81 -41.28 1.54
C GLY A 767 -21.10 -41.90 0.34
N ILE A 768 -19.87 -42.33 0.58
CA ILE A 768 -19.12 -43.21 -0.27
C ILE A 768 -20.09 -44.23 -0.88
N GLU A 769 -20.33 -44.16 -2.18
CA GLU A 769 -20.87 -45.33 -2.89
C GLU A 769 -19.82 -46.42 -2.71
N GLU A 770 -20.05 -47.29 -1.72
CA GLU A 770 -19.41 -48.59 -1.70
C GLU A 770 -19.73 -49.26 -3.02
N ASN A 771 -18.75 -49.34 -3.90
CA ASN A 771 -18.74 -50.29 -5.00
C ASN A 771 -18.88 -51.72 -4.40
N LYS A 772 -20.12 -52.17 -4.28
CA LYS A 772 -20.40 -53.59 -4.15
C LYS A 772 -20.28 -54.22 -5.52
N GLN A 773 -19.18 -54.87 -5.76
CA GLN A 773 -19.10 -56.14 -6.50
C GLN A 773 -18.32 -57.12 -5.69
#